data_313655f0f32f1b9e80882b0f6cb1807e
#
_entry.id   313655f0f32f1b9e80882b0f6cb1807e
#
_cell.length_a   1.000
_cell.length_b   1.000
_cell.length_c   1.000
_cell.angle_alpha   90.00
_cell.angle_beta   90.00
_cell.angle_gamma   90.00
#
_symmetry.space_group_name_H-M   'P 1'
#
loop_
_entity.id
_entity.type
_entity.pdbx_description
1 polymer ?
#
loop_
_entity_poly.entity_id
_entity_poly.type
_entity_poly.pdbx_seq_one_letter_code
_entity_poly.pdbx_strand_id
1 'polypeptide(L)'
;MRKYFKPENLRKRDSLQKIERELDPWMLLECYVKRSASILGIDTVADVISACRSKSVTKYLSLVSRLEARAQLYSCSDDVRLIYAERQVCALLKKYPFTKSDLNSNPREEAINSLLAAEEKCRLTNERIAADQAASVFPSWVPRCRAIISDILGTLSPELIMKIISSGKHGPGSTASSRGNRVTEYYKYLDIPYTVTDSARLYAFAAISSDPKWIDYLESTGRRKELPPSGSPQYQKELMLLKDVVDEVANDKITFVPKTCKTDRPIAVGASLNIFLQLGVKAHMEKRLKMWGVDLTDQTKNQRFALLGSKFNRNHDDTPNTNQFSTIDLASASDTISVELVKCLLPGDWFAFLDDLRHKSGTLEGKTIHYQKFCAMGNGFTFPLESLLFYSICKSAIEEAGFPCTPNDISIYGDDIIVREKTVPHVLRALQYSGFSVNTEKSFVEGPFKESCGCDYFQGINVRPYYLKRAIRTYRDIYHVCNRISEIILSRSYNTCLDTLYEQVLSSMPKNHITYGPISADEGNLSCPMAVLNNQGLRPYLSNLEVECLVRSGQLKKTDVGFCLPYAVTYNIEARWYSSRDSVRYMITLRHKFEQAPRSSFEPNDPWLDTSMGVRASRRNSVKQVISVKPVLNWDNGLSRHDLYRHPLWNFIES
;
A
#
# COMPACT_ATOMS: atom_id res chain seq x y z
N MET A 1 -5.94 -33.47 -25.80
CA MET A 1 -6.11 -32.12 -25.21
C MET A 1 -6.22 -30.96 -26.21
N ARG A 2 -5.35 -30.85 -27.22
CA ARG A 2 -5.44 -29.75 -28.24
C ARG A 2 -6.74 -29.68 -29.04
N LYS A 3 -7.57 -30.73 -29.09
CA LYS A 3 -8.84 -30.76 -29.84
C LYS A 3 -10.04 -30.10 -29.13
N TYR A 4 -9.98 -29.91 -27.80
CA TYR A 4 -11.12 -29.38 -27.03
C TYR A 4 -11.05 -27.88 -26.76
N PHE A 5 -9.88 -27.27 -26.90
CA PHE A 5 -9.68 -25.86 -26.68
C PHE A 5 -9.26 -25.17 -27.98
N LYS A 6 -10.22 -24.99 -28.89
CA LYS A 6 -9.96 -24.23 -30.11
C LYS A 6 -9.86 -22.72 -29.76
N PRO A 7 -8.87 -22.00 -30.29
CA PRO A 7 -8.73 -20.54 -30.08
C PRO A 7 -9.99 -19.73 -30.40
N GLU A 8 -10.83 -20.24 -31.29
CA GLU A 8 -12.11 -19.63 -31.69
C GLU A 8 -13.15 -19.59 -30.56
N ASN A 9 -13.14 -20.59 -29.65
CA ASN A 9 -14.01 -20.61 -28.48
C ASN A 9 -13.54 -19.65 -27.38
N LEU A 10 -12.26 -19.32 -27.38
CA LEU A 10 -11.66 -18.32 -26.49
C LEU A 10 -12.05 -16.89 -26.91
N ARG A 11 -12.03 -16.61 -28.24
CA ARG A 11 -12.42 -15.29 -28.78
C ARG A 11 -13.90 -14.93 -28.56
N LYS A 12 -14.81 -15.91 -28.61
CA LYS A 12 -16.23 -15.69 -28.34
C LYS A 12 -16.52 -15.32 -26.89
N ARG A 13 -15.67 -15.75 -25.92
CA ARG A 13 -15.83 -15.41 -24.51
C ARG A 13 -15.27 -14.03 -24.14
N ASP A 14 -14.30 -13.49 -24.88
CA ASP A 14 -13.74 -12.14 -24.65
C ASP A 14 -14.79 -11.02 -24.83
N SER A 15 -15.78 -11.23 -25.72
CA SER A 15 -16.89 -10.30 -25.91
C SER A 15 -17.91 -10.30 -24.74
N LEU A 16 -17.90 -11.34 -23.91
CA LEU A 16 -18.83 -11.53 -22.78
C LEU A 16 -18.27 -11.05 -21.42
N GLN A 17 -17.09 -10.43 -21.42
CA GLN A 17 -16.42 -9.99 -20.17
C GLN A 17 -16.99 -8.68 -19.61
N LYS A 18 -17.72 -7.92 -20.41
CA LYS A 18 -18.34 -6.66 -19.98
C LYS A 18 -19.78 -6.92 -19.58
N ILE A 19 -20.20 -6.32 -18.46
CA ILE A 19 -21.61 -6.23 -18.12
C ILE A 19 -22.30 -5.23 -19.06
N GLU A 20 -23.56 -5.42 -19.34
CA GLU A 20 -24.33 -4.57 -20.24
C GLU A 20 -24.36 -3.11 -19.78
N ARG A 21 -24.42 -2.91 -18.47
CA ARG A 21 -24.42 -1.59 -17.85
C ARG A 21 -23.58 -1.59 -16.59
N GLU A 22 -22.74 -0.55 -16.43
CA GLU A 22 -22.00 -0.29 -15.18
C GLU A 22 -22.97 -0.20 -13.99
N LEU A 23 -22.66 -0.87 -12.89
CA LEU A 23 -23.46 -0.81 -11.68
C LEU A 23 -23.39 0.57 -11.03
N ASP A 24 -24.56 1.14 -10.75
CA ASP A 24 -24.65 2.43 -10.07
C ASP A 24 -24.19 2.30 -8.61
N PRO A 25 -23.13 2.99 -8.18
CA PRO A 25 -22.62 2.91 -6.82
C PRO A 25 -23.63 3.43 -5.79
N TRP A 26 -24.50 4.38 -6.17
CA TRP A 26 -25.55 4.92 -5.30
C TRP A 26 -26.63 3.90 -5.01
N MET A 27 -27.00 3.11 -6.00
CA MET A 27 -27.93 1.99 -5.83
C MET A 27 -27.36 0.95 -4.85
N LEU A 28 -26.06 0.65 -4.93
CA LEU A 28 -25.41 -0.29 -4.02
C LEU A 28 -25.43 0.22 -2.57
N LEU A 29 -25.18 1.52 -2.38
CA LEU A 29 -25.27 2.15 -1.06
C LEU A 29 -26.72 2.14 -0.53
N GLU A 30 -27.69 2.46 -1.37
CA GLU A 30 -29.12 2.43 -1.00
C GLU A 30 -29.59 1.02 -0.61
N CYS A 31 -29.17 -0.02 -1.36
CA CYS A 31 -29.46 -1.42 -1.02
C CYS A 31 -28.89 -1.79 0.35
N TYR A 32 -27.65 -1.44 0.63
CA TYR A 32 -27.03 -1.70 1.93
C TYR A 32 -27.77 -1.02 3.07
N VAL A 33 -28.11 0.26 2.91
CA VAL A 33 -28.80 1.05 3.94
C VAL A 33 -30.21 0.52 4.21
N LYS A 34 -30.96 0.14 3.18
CA LYS A 34 -32.28 -0.48 3.35
C LYS A 34 -32.20 -1.79 4.14
N ARG A 35 -31.17 -2.62 3.87
CA ARG A 35 -30.94 -3.87 4.60
C ARG A 35 -30.55 -3.65 6.07
N SER A 36 -29.80 -2.61 6.35
CA SER A 36 -29.35 -2.25 7.70
C SER A 36 -30.25 -1.23 8.42
N ALA A 37 -31.42 -0.90 7.87
CA ALA A 37 -32.30 0.15 8.38
C ALA A 37 -32.75 -0.06 9.82
N SER A 38 -33.02 -1.30 10.22
CA SER A 38 -33.40 -1.64 11.61
C SER A 38 -32.28 -1.41 12.63
N ILE A 39 -31.04 -1.27 12.15
CA ILE A 39 -29.83 -1.09 12.98
C ILE A 39 -29.41 0.39 13.01
N LEU A 40 -29.45 1.08 11.86
CA LEU A 40 -28.89 2.43 11.68
C LEU A 40 -29.72 3.58 12.28
N GLY A 41 -30.98 3.36 12.58
CA GLY A 41 -31.89 4.43 13.00
C GLY A 41 -32.43 5.29 11.83
N ILE A 42 -33.63 5.85 12.03
CA ILE A 42 -34.46 6.47 10.98
C ILE A 42 -33.76 7.68 10.33
N ASP A 43 -33.15 8.56 11.12
CA ASP A 43 -32.53 9.79 10.61
C ASP A 43 -31.32 9.49 9.72
N THR A 44 -30.46 8.57 10.14
CA THR A 44 -29.29 8.16 9.34
C THR A 44 -29.74 7.53 8.02
N VAL A 45 -30.75 6.67 8.05
CA VAL A 45 -31.31 6.04 6.85
C VAL A 45 -31.88 7.10 5.90
N ALA A 46 -32.65 8.06 6.41
CA ALA A 46 -33.24 9.14 5.60
C ALA A 46 -32.18 10.00 4.92
N ASP A 47 -31.13 10.39 5.66
CA ASP A 47 -30.02 11.19 5.13
C ASP A 47 -29.25 10.46 4.02
N VAL A 48 -28.95 9.17 4.21
CA VAL A 48 -28.26 8.38 3.19
C VAL A 48 -29.12 8.22 1.94
N ILE A 49 -30.41 7.88 2.10
CA ILE A 49 -31.34 7.74 0.98
C ILE A 49 -31.48 9.07 0.23
N SER A 50 -31.54 10.20 0.93
CA SER A 50 -31.54 11.54 0.31
C SER A 50 -30.28 11.77 -0.53
N ALA A 51 -29.10 11.42 -0.01
CA ALA A 51 -27.82 11.52 -0.74
C ALA A 51 -27.81 10.61 -1.98
N CYS A 52 -28.30 9.36 -1.85
CA CYS A 52 -28.37 8.40 -2.96
C CYS A 52 -29.30 8.88 -4.07
N ARG A 53 -30.52 9.32 -3.74
CA ARG A 53 -31.50 9.81 -4.71
C ARG A 53 -31.04 11.05 -5.48
N SER A 54 -30.35 11.97 -4.78
CA SER A 54 -29.77 13.16 -5.40
C SER A 54 -28.41 12.91 -6.06
N LYS A 55 -27.84 11.71 -5.91
CA LYS A 55 -26.47 11.35 -6.33
C LYS A 55 -25.41 12.38 -5.92
N SER A 56 -25.61 13.00 -4.76
CA SER A 56 -24.78 14.12 -4.30
C SER A 56 -23.61 13.63 -3.44
N VAL A 57 -22.41 13.69 -4.00
CA VAL A 57 -21.16 13.37 -3.26
C VAL A 57 -20.98 14.31 -2.08
N THR A 58 -21.32 15.58 -2.21
CA THR A 58 -21.22 16.57 -1.12
C THR A 58 -22.09 16.20 0.08
N LYS A 59 -23.37 15.86 -0.16
CA LYS A 59 -24.29 15.40 0.91
C LYS A 59 -23.75 14.13 1.59
N TYR A 60 -23.25 13.18 0.77
CA TYR A 60 -22.65 11.96 1.30
C TYR A 60 -21.41 12.26 2.17
N LEU A 61 -20.50 13.12 1.72
CA LEU A 61 -19.29 13.47 2.49
C LEU A 61 -19.62 14.21 3.79
N SER A 62 -20.63 15.07 3.80
CA SER A 62 -21.11 15.73 5.04
C SER A 62 -21.65 14.71 6.04
N LEU A 63 -22.42 13.73 5.56
CA LEU A 63 -22.90 12.62 6.40
C LEU A 63 -21.72 11.78 6.93
N VAL A 64 -20.76 11.45 6.07
CA VAL A 64 -19.55 10.70 6.46
C VAL A 64 -18.80 11.42 7.58
N SER A 65 -18.54 12.72 7.45
CA SER A 65 -17.87 13.50 8.48
C SER A 65 -18.61 13.46 9.83
N ARG A 66 -19.95 13.56 9.81
CA ARG A 66 -20.77 13.46 11.03
C ARG A 66 -20.68 12.09 11.70
N LEU A 67 -20.76 11.01 10.92
CA LEU A 67 -20.68 9.64 11.44
C LEU A 67 -19.25 9.27 11.88
N GLU A 68 -18.22 9.78 11.21
CA GLU A 68 -16.82 9.57 11.63
C GLU A 68 -16.52 10.29 12.95
N ALA A 69 -17.03 11.51 13.15
CA ALA A 69 -16.91 12.22 14.43
C ALA A 69 -17.58 11.43 15.58
N ARG A 70 -18.68 10.74 15.31
CA ARG A 70 -19.37 9.89 16.29
C ARG A 70 -18.50 8.73 16.80
N ALA A 71 -17.52 8.26 16.02
CA ALA A 71 -16.61 7.18 16.42
C ALA A 71 -15.81 7.52 17.70
N GLN A 72 -15.61 8.81 18.00
CA GLN A 72 -14.97 9.27 19.25
C GLN A 72 -15.89 9.09 20.48
N LEU A 73 -17.18 8.89 20.26
CA LEU A 73 -18.20 8.79 21.31
C LEU A 73 -18.67 7.35 21.55
N TYR A 74 -18.11 6.37 20.85
CA TYR A 74 -18.51 4.98 21.03
C TYR A 74 -18.22 4.50 22.45
N SER A 75 -19.24 3.88 23.05
CA SER A 75 -19.20 3.33 24.41
C SER A 75 -19.28 1.81 24.41
N CYS A 76 -18.91 1.18 25.53
CA CYS A 76 -19.02 -0.29 25.68
C CYS A 76 -20.46 -0.82 25.65
N SER A 77 -21.47 0.04 25.77
CA SER A 77 -22.89 -0.33 25.64
C SER A 77 -23.40 -0.35 24.22
N ASP A 78 -22.63 0.16 23.25
CA ASP A 78 -23.06 0.21 21.86
C ASP A 78 -23.03 -1.18 21.21
N ASP A 79 -23.99 -1.40 20.30
CA ASP A 79 -24.08 -2.63 19.54
C ASP A 79 -23.00 -2.66 18.42
N VAL A 80 -22.19 -3.69 18.38
CA VAL A 80 -21.18 -3.90 17.35
C VAL A 80 -21.75 -3.85 15.92
N ARG A 81 -23.02 -4.26 15.74
CA ARG A 81 -23.71 -4.22 14.46
C ARG A 81 -23.98 -2.79 14.02
N LEU A 82 -24.37 -1.91 14.96
CA LEU A 82 -24.57 -0.48 14.69
C LEU A 82 -23.25 0.17 14.30
N ILE A 83 -22.19 -0.05 15.10
CA ILE A 83 -20.85 0.46 14.79
C ILE A 83 -20.40 0.04 13.39
N TYR A 84 -20.54 -1.26 13.08
CA TYR A 84 -20.17 -1.74 11.75
C TYR A 84 -21.01 -1.10 10.65
N ALA A 85 -22.33 -1.00 10.82
CA ALA A 85 -23.24 -0.44 9.82
C ALA A 85 -22.93 1.05 9.53
N GLU A 86 -22.69 1.85 10.56
CA GLU A 86 -22.28 3.26 10.42
C GLU A 86 -20.94 3.38 9.67
N ARG A 87 -19.94 2.60 10.07
CA ARG A 87 -18.63 2.59 9.39
C ARG A 87 -18.73 2.09 7.95
N GLN A 88 -19.60 1.12 7.67
CA GLN A 88 -19.83 0.62 6.32
C GLN A 88 -20.48 1.67 5.42
N VAL A 89 -21.44 2.44 5.93
CA VAL A 89 -22.02 3.59 5.23
C VAL A 89 -20.94 4.61 4.89
N CYS A 90 -20.09 4.96 5.86
CA CYS A 90 -18.99 5.90 5.64
C CYS A 90 -17.97 5.41 4.60
N ALA A 91 -17.72 4.11 4.56
CA ALA A 91 -16.62 3.54 3.78
C ALA A 91 -16.97 3.21 2.33
N LEU A 92 -18.23 2.81 2.07
CA LEU A 92 -18.59 2.17 0.80
C LEU A 92 -18.19 2.99 -0.42
N LEU A 93 -18.50 4.28 -0.44
CA LEU A 93 -18.21 5.17 -1.57
C LEU A 93 -17.03 6.15 -1.31
N LYS A 94 -16.44 6.17 -0.11
CA LYS A 94 -15.36 7.10 0.24
C LYS A 94 -14.15 7.02 -0.68
N LYS A 95 -13.89 5.85 -1.26
CA LYS A 95 -12.77 5.59 -2.19
C LYS A 95 -13.24 5.25 -3.60
N TYR A 96 -14.52 5.47 -3.91
CA TYR A 96 -15.05 5.25 -5.25
C TYR A 96 -14.49 6.29 -6.22
N PRO A 97 -14.10 5.91 -7.45
CA PRO A 97 -13.53 6.82 -8.43
C PRO A 97 -14.62 7.61 -9.17
N PHE A 98 -15.30 8.52 -8.47
CA PHE A 98 -16.25 9.43 -9.07
C PHE A 98 -15.61 10.23 -10.21
N THR A 99 -16.40 10.62 -11.20
CA THR A 99 -15.95 11.49 -12.28
C THR A 99 -15.87 12.94 -11.80
N LYS A 100 -15.13 13.80 -12.51
CA LYS A 100 -15.05 15.22 -12.17
C LYS A 100 -16.43 15.92 -12.19
N SER A 101 -17.35 15.43 -13.04
CA SER A 101 -18.73 15.95 -13.11
C SER A 101 -19.57 15.57 -11.89
N ASP A 102 -19.24 14.49 -11.20
CA ASP A 102 -19.96 14.05 -10.00
C ASP A 102 -19.51 14.79 -8.74
N LEU A 103 -18.35 15.45 -8.82
CA LEU A 103 -17.70 16.15 -7.70
C LEU A 103 -17.91 17.66 -7.83
N ASN A 104 -18.40 18.29 -6.77
CA ASN A 104 -18.48 19.76 -6.68
C ASN A 104 -17.11 20.40 -6.30
N SER A 105 -16.13 19.60 -5.92
CA SER A 105 -14.76 19.99 -5.61
C SER A 105 -13.79 19.28 -6.54
N ASN A 106 -12.60 19.88 -6.71
CA ASN A 106 -11.53 19.27 -7.47
C ASN A 106 -10.55 18.57 -6.50
N PRO A 107 -10.53 17.22 -6.40
CA PRO A 107 -9.64 16.50 -5.49
C PRO A 107 -8.15 16.86 -5.67
N ARG A 108 -7.76 17.25 -6.89
CA ARG A 108 -6.40 17.68 -7.18
C ARG A 108 -6.09 19.05 -6.59
N GLU A 109 -7.01 20.01 -6.67
CA GLU A 109 -6.84 21.35 -6.05
C GLU A 109 -6.77 21.24 -4.54
N GLU A 110 -7.60 20.40 -3.91
CA GLU A 110 -7.53 20.10 -2.49
C GLU A 110 -6.17 19.50 -2.10
N ALA A 111 -5.62 18.63 -2.94
CA ALA A 111 -4.29 18.06 -2.73
C ALA A 111 -3.17 19.11 -2.88
N ILE A 112 -3.30 20.05 -3.84
CA ILE A 112 -2.35 21.15 -4.01
C ILE A 112 -2.41 22.09 -2.80
N ASN A 113 -3.59 22.47 -2.36
CA ASN A 113 -3.77 23.33 -1.18
C ASN A 113 -3.19 22.67 0.07
N SER A 114 -3.44 21.38 0.27
CA SER A 114 -2.88 20.61 1.38
C SER A 114 -1.35 20.53 1.32
N LEU A 115 -0.77 20.34 0.13
CA LEU A 115 0.68 20.34 -0.08
C LEU A 115 1.30 21.69 0.29
N LEU A 116 0.74 22.80 -0.20
CA LEU A 116 1.24 24.15 0.07
C LEU A 116 1.09 24.52 1.55
N ALA A 117 0.00 24.13 2.19
CA ALA A 117 -0.19 24.31 3.63
C ALA A 117 0.83 23.51 4.46
N ALA A 118 1.19 22.29 4.01
CA ALA A 118 2.22 21.49 4.67
C ALA A 118 3.62 22.11 4.51
N GLU A 119 3.96 22.65 3.34
CA GLU A 119 5.21 23.39 3.13
C GLU A 119 5.30 24.63 4.01
N GLU A 120 4.23 25.42 4.12
CA GLU A 120 4.19 26.59 5.00
C GLU A 120 4.34 26.19 6.47
N LYS A 121 3.71 25.12 6.89
CA LYS A 121 3.89 24.57 8.24
C LYS A 121 5.33 24.12 8.50
N CYS A 122 5.97 23.48 7.50
CA CYS A 122 7.38 23.13 7.59
C CYS A 122 8.27 24.38 7.69
N ARG A 123 7.97 25.45 6.94
CA ARG A 123 8.70 26.70 7.01
C ARG A 123 8.69 27.30 8.42
N LEU A 124 7.49 27.41 9.02
CA LEU A 124 7.34 27.91 10.39
C LEU A 124 8.06 27.02 11.42
N THR A 125 8.00 25.68 11.21
CA THR A 125 8.70 24.72 12.08
C THR A 125 10.22 24.86 11.93
N ASN A 126 10.73 25.03 10.72
CA ASN A 126 12.15 25.25 10.44
C ASN A 126 12.65 26.51 11.13
N GLU A 127 11.95 27.64 11.00
CA GLU A 127 12.32 28.92 11.65
C GLU A 127 12.37 28.77 13.16
N ARG A 128 11.38 28.15 13.78
CA ARG A 128 11.32 27.94 15.22
C ARG A 128 12.46 27.04 15.70
N ILE A 129 12.66 25.87 15.07
CA ILE A 129 13.70 24.92 15.48
C ILE A 129 15.08 25.53 15.26
N ALA A 130 15.31 26.26 14.18
CA ALA A 130 16.57 26.98 13.96
C ALA A 130 16.85 28.03 15.05
N ALA A 131 15.84 28.78 15.49
CA ALA A 131 15.94 29.71 16.60
C ALA A 131 16.25 29.02 17.92
N ASP A 132 15.56 27.90 18.22
CA ASP A 132 15.81 27.08 19.42
C ASP A 132 17.24 26.52 19.42
N GLN A 133 17.74 26.09 18.25
CA GLN A 133 19.14 25.62 18.07
C GLN A 133 20.15 26.73 18.35
N ALA A 134 19.92 27.92 17.77
CA ALA A 134 20.81 29.07 17.97
C ALA A 134 20.86 29.53 19.44
N ALA A 135 19.72 29.43 20.14
CA ALA A 135 19.61 29.76 21.56
C ALA A 135 20.07 28.59 22.48
N SER A 136 20.35 27.41 21.93
CA SER A 136 20.60 26.17 22.69
C SER A 136 19.47 25.81 23.67
N VAL A 137 18.23 26.13 23.32
CA VAL A 137 17.02 25.86 24.12
C VAL A 137 16.22 24.73 23.48
N PHE A 138 16.24 23.56 24.11
CA PHE A 138 15.50 22.38 23.65
C PHE A 138 14.67 21.79 24.77
N PRO A 139 13.51 21.17 24.45
CA PRO A 139 12.85 20.28 25.40
C PRO A 139 13.79 19.18 25.90
N SER A 140 13.63 18.80 27.17
CA SER A 140 14.50 17.85 27.86
C SER A 140 14.58 16.46 27.21
N TRP A 141 13.56 16.04 26.45
CA TRP A 141 13.54 14.78 25.72
C TRP A 141 14.44 14.79 24.45
N VAL A 142 14.79 15.96 23.89
CA VAL A 142 15.54 16.04 22.62
C VAL A 142 16.92 15.40 22.68
N PRO A 143 17.76 15.63 23.72
CA PRO A 143 19.06 14.93 23.82
C PRO A 143 18.92 13.41 23.83
N ARG A 144 17.91 12.89 24.54
CA ARG A 144 17.63 11.45 24.57
C ARG A 144 17.18 10.94 23.20
N CYS A 145 16.35 11.69 22.48
CA CYS A 145 15.92 11.36 21.12
C CYS A 145 17.10 11.26 20.16
N ARG A 146 18.04 12.23 20.21
CA ARG A 146 19.28 12.20 19.42
C ARG A 146 20.12 10.95 19.71
N ALA A 147 20.28 10.59 20.98
CA ALA A 147 21.01 9.38 21.38
C ALA A 147 20.34 8.12 20.81
N ILE A 148 19.02 7.98 20.93
CA ILE A 148 18.28 6.83 20.38
C ILE A 148 18.45 6.74 18.86
N ILE A 149 18.35 7.85 18.14
CA ILE A 149 18.54 7.88 16.67
C ILE A 149 19.97 7.48 16.31
N SER A 150 20.97 8.02 17.01
CA SER A 150 22.38 7.67 16.80
C SER A 150 22.65 6.18 17.03
N ASP A 151 22.11 5.60 18.09
CA ASP A 151 22.24 4.17 18.41
C ASP A 151 21.54 3.29 17.35
N ILE A 152 20.37 3.71 16.86
CA ILE A 152 19.65 2.98 15.81
C ILE A 152 20.44 3.05 14.50
N LEU A 153 20.84 4.21 14.03
CA LEU A 153 21.52 4.38 12.74
C LEU A 153 22.94 3.80 12.76
N GLY A 154 23.64 3.94 13.89
CA GLY A 154 25.06 3.63 14.04
C GLY A 154 25.96 4.67 13.38
N THR A 155 27.28 4.56 13.58
CA THR A 155 28.28 5.45 12.99
C THR A 155 28.32 5.31 11.48
N LEU A 156 28.24 6.41 10.75
CA LEU A 156 28.31 6.44 9.29
C LEU A 156 29.77 6.45 8.83
N SER A 157 30.34 5.26 8.63
CA SER A 157 31.70 5.13 8.07
C SER A 157 31.66 5.07 6.54
N PRO A 158 32.78 5.34 5.84
CA PRO A 158 32.89 5.16 4.39
C PRO A 158 32.50 3.76 3.93
N GLU A 159 32.86 2.72 4.69
CA GLU A 159 32.51 1.33 4.39
C GLU A 159 31.01 1.09 4.52
N LEU A 160 30.36 1.73 5.50
CA LEU A 160 28.90 1.65 5.64
C LEU A 160 28.22 2.37 4.49
N ILE A 161 28.68 3.55 4.07
CA ILE A 161 28.17 4.27 2.90
C ILE A 161 28.27 3.36 1.67
N MET A 162 29.45 2.78 1.40
CA MET A 162 29.65 1.87 0.27
C MET A 162 28.72 0.66 0.33
N LYS A 163 28.50 0.10 1.52
CA LYS A 163 27.55 -1.01 1.72
C LYS A 163 26.10 -0.60 1.43
N ILE A 164 25.70 0.59 1.87
CA ILE A 164 24.35 1.13 1.63
C ILE A 164 24.12 1.35 0.14
N ILE A 165 25.00 2.07 -0.55
CA ILE A 165 24.86 2.37 -1.97
C ILE A 165 24.91 1.11 -2.85
N SER A 166 25.77 0.13 -2.50
CA SER A 166 25.84 -1.15 -3.20
C SER A 166 24.61 -2.04 -2.95
N SER A 167 23.83 -1.78 -1.91
CA SER A 167 22.54 -2.47 -1.65
C SER A 167 21.35 -1.77 -2.29
N GLY A 168 21.59 -0.72 -3.07
CA GLY A 168 20.58 -0.02 -3.84
C GLY A 168 19.81 -0.95 -4.78
N LYS A 169 18.60 -0.56 -5.12
CA LYS A 169 17.75 -1.30 -6.06
C LYS A 169 16.74 -0.38 -6.73
N HIS A 170 16.23 -0.78 -7.89
CA HIS A 170 15.12 -0.09 -8.51
C HIS A 170 13.78 -0.53 -7.90
N GLY A 171 12.96 0.44 -7.50
CA GLY A 171 11.61 0.19 -7.02
C GLY A 171 10.59 0.07 -8.16
N PRO A 172 9.33 -0.34 -7.88
CA PRO A 172 8.29 -0.55 -8.89
C PRO A 172 7.59 0.74 -9.36
N GLY A 173 7.91 1.91 -8.76
CA GLY A 173 7.27 3.19 -9.08
C GLY A 173 7.89 3.89 -10.30
N SER A 174 7.20 4.90 -10.84
CA SER A 174 7.75 5.78 -11.88
C SER A 174 8.94 6.58 -11.35
N THR A 175 9.86 6.92 -12.26
CA THR A 175 10.98 7.83 -12.01
C THR A 175 11.02 8.90 -13.09
N ALA A 176 11.94 9.85 -13.03
CA ALA A 176 12.08 10.88 -14.05
C ALA A 176 12.30 10.29 -15.45
N SER A 177 13.07 9.19 -15.55
CA SER A 177 13.38 8.50 -16.81
C SER A 177 12.38 7.40 -17.20
N SER A 178 11.67 6.78 -16.24
CA SER A 178 10.83 5.59 -16.50
C SER A 178 9.37 5.80 -16.11
N ARG A 179 8.43 5.61 -17.04
CA ARG A 179 6.99 5.86 -16.86
C ARG A 179 6.13 4.78 -17.52
N GLY A 180 4.87 4.72 -17.11
CA GLY A 180 3.86 3.82 -17.71
C GLY A 180 4.20 2.36 -17.47
N ASN A 181 4.34 1.59 -18.54
CA ASN A 181 4.65 0.15 -18.47
C ASN A 181 6.16 -0.13 -18.31
N ARG A 182 7.01 0.90 -18.39
CA ARG A 182 8.47 0.79 -18.27
C ARG A 182 8.98 1.10 -16.87
N VAL A 183 8.22 0.76 -15.84
CA VAL A 183 8.55 1.07 -14.44
C VAL A 183 9.19 -0.10 -13.68
N THR A 184 9.40 -1.23 -14.34
CA THR A 184 10.04 -2.38 -13.72
C THR A 184 11.54 -2.19 -13.57
N GLU A 185 12.14 -2.94 -12.68
CA GLU A 185 13.58 -2.97 -12.49
C GLU A 185 14.31 -3.19 -13.82
N TYR A 186 13.82 -4.13 -14.62
CA TYR A 186 14.32 -4.40 -15.97
C TYR A 186 14.46 -3.14 -16.81
N TYR A 187 13.35 -2.44 -17.05
CA TYR A 187 13.39 -1.25 -17.90
C TYR A 187 14.24 -0.14 -17.31
N LYS A 188 14.31 -0.01 -16.00
CA LYS A 188 15.12 1.03 -15.36
C LYS A 188 16.61 0.85 -15.56
N TYR A 189 17.09 -0.40 -15.66
CA TYR A 189 18.47 -0.65 -16.08
C TYR A 189 18.69 -0.39 -17.58
N LEU A 190 17.66 -0.56 -18.41
CA LEU A 190 17.75 -0.33 -19.86
C LEU A 190 17.57 1.13 -20.27
N ASP A 191 16.85 1.93 -19.46
CA ASP A 191 16.50 3.33 -19.77
C ASP A 191 17.70 4.26 -19.52
N ILE A 192 18.67 4.24 -20.42
CA ILE A 192 19.83 5.14 -20.43
C ILE A 192 19.51 6.34 -21.35
N PRO A 193 19.82 7.58 -20.93
CA PRO A 193 20.57 7.95 -19.71
C PRO A 193 19.74 7.80 -18.44
N TYR A 194 20.41 7.40 -17.36
CA TYR A 194 19.83 7.44 -16.01
C TYR A 194 19.71 8.88 -15.55
N THR A 195 18.87 9.13 -14.54
CA THR A 195 18.73 10.47 -13.97
C THR A 195 19.24 10.52 -12.53
N VAL A 196 19.91 11.63 -12.15
CA VAL A 196 20.45 11.86 -10.82
C VAL A 196 20.45 13.36 -10.49
N THR A 197 20.42 13.72 -9.20
CA THR A 197 20.73 15.08 -8.73
C THR A 197 22.23 15.30 -8.68
N ASP A 198 22.68 16.56 -8.82
CA ASP A 198 24.12 16.88 -8.71
C ASP A 198 24.70 16.39 -7.38
N SER A 199 24.03 16.63 -6.25
CA SER A 199 24.48 16.21 -4.91
C SER A 199 24.62 14.68 -4.77
N ALA A 200 23.77 13.88 -5.42
CA ALA A 200 23.81 12.42 -5.35
C ALA A 200 24.74 11.77 -6.40
N ARG A 201 25.28 12.56 -7.34
CA ARG A 201 26.00 12.05 -8.52
C ARG A 201 27.20 11.16 -8.16
N LEU A 202 28.01 11.56 -7.19
CA LEU A 202 29.20 10.79 -6.79
C LEU A 202 28.81 9.44 -6.16
N TYR A 203 27.76 9.41 -5.35
CA TYR A 203 27.25 8.15 -4.77
C TYR A 203 26.67 7.22 -5.84
N ALA A 204 25.99 7.78 -6.84
CA ALA A 204 25.46 7.01 -7.97
C ALA A 204 26.60 6.41 -8.81
N PHE A 205 27.65 7.18 -9.06
CA PHE A 205 28.83 6.70 -9.78
C PHE A 205 29.55 5.59 -9.02
N ALA A 206 29.72 5.77 -7.71
CA ALA A 206 30.30 4.73 -6.86
C ALA A 206 29.44 3.45 -6.87
N ALA A 207 28.10 3.57 -6.84
CA ALA A 207 27.20 2.42 -6.90
C ALA A 207 27.32 1.67 -8.23
N ILE A 208 27.29 2.39 -9.37
CA ILE A 208 27.45 1.80 -10.71
C ILE A 208 28.82 1.11 -10.83
N SER A 209 29.88 1.80 -10.42
CA SER A 209 31.25 1.32 -10.58
C SER A 209 31.62 0.17 -9.63
N SER A 210 30.90 0.03 -8.51
CA SER A 210 31.07 -1.11 -7.60
C SER A 210 30.42 -2.40 -8.10
N ASP A 211 29.62 -2.35 -9.18
CA ASP A 211 29.00 -3.52 -9.79
C ASP A 211 29.63 -3.81 -11.17
N PRO A 212 30.57 -4.76 -11.28
CA PRO A 212 31.23 -5.09 -12.54
C PRO A 212 30.24 -5.46 -13.65
N LYS A 213 29.12 -6.12 -13.31
CA LYS A 213 28.11 -6.53 -14.29
C LYS A 213 27.33 -5.33 -14.86
N TRP A 214 27.13 -4.31 -14.04
CA TRP A 214 26.53 -3.07 -14.51
C TRP A 214 27.46 -2.34 -15.47
N ILE A 215 28.76 -2.33 -15.15
CA ILE A 215 29.80 -1.80 -16.04
C ILE A 215 29.84 -2.57 -17.36
N ASP A 216 29.97 -3.91 -17.32
CA ASP A 216 29.95 -4.78 -18.53
C ASP A 216 28.72 -4.49 -19.41
N TYR A 217 27.57 -4.29 -18.75
CA TYR A 217 26.35 -3.93 -19.47
C TYR A 217 26.47 -2.57 -20.18
N LEU A 218 26.95 -1.54 -19.49
CA LEU A 218 27.12 -0.19 -20.06
C LEU A 218 28.12 -0.19 -21.21
N GLU A 219 29.22 -0.92 -21.09
CA GLU A 219 30.23 -1.10 -22.14
C GLU A 219 29.63 -1.83 -23.36
N SER A 220 28.86 -2.89 -23.12
CA SER A 220 28.17 -3.62 -24.19
C SER A 220 27.20 -2.75 -25.00
N THR A 221 26.74 -1.62 -24.45
CA THR A 221 25.86 -0.67 -25.19
C THR A 221 26.62 0.23 -26.15
N GLY A 222 27.96 0.21 -26.13
CA GLY A 222 28.82 1.14 -26.87
C GLY A 222 28.78 2.58 -26.35
N ARG A 223 28.03 2.85 -25.28
CA ARG A 223 27.90 4.19 -24.68
C ARG A 223 29.01 4.51 -23.69
N ARG A 224 29.87 3.53 -23.40
CA ARG A 224 30.97 3.71 -22.49
C ARG A 224 32.21 2.94 -22.93
N LYS A 225 33.39 3.56 -22.74
CA LYS A 225 34.71 2.94 -22.89
C LYS A 225 35.10 2.17 -21.63
N GLU A 226 36.04 1.22 -21.75
CA GLU A 226 36.57 0.49 -20.60
C GLU A 226 37.07 1.43 -19.51
N LEU A 227 36.79 1.07 -18.26
CA LEU A 227 37.31 1.80 -17.10
C LEU A 227 38.76 1.40 -16.81
N PRO A 228 39.62 2.38 -16.46
CA PRO A 228 40.94 2.09 -15.92
C PRO A 228 40.86 1.26 -14.63
N PRO A 229 41.93 0.60 -14.22
CA PRO A 229 41.98 -0.17 -12.96
C PRO A 229 41.47 0.64 -11.75
N SER A 230 40.64 0.01 -10.92
CA SER A 230 40.12 0.61 -9.70
C SER A 230 41.23 1.18 -8.81
N GLY A 231 41.00 2.40 -8.29
CA GLY A 231 41.97 3.10 -7.42
C GLY A 231 43.03 3.95 -8.15
N SER A 232 43.11 3.90 -9.49
CA SER A 232 43.98 4.80 -10.25
C SER A 232 43.43 6.23 -10.31
N PRO A 233 44.28 7.28 -10.44
CA PRO A 233 43.81 8.65 -10.70
C PRO A 233 42.94 8.77 -11.95
N GLN A 234 43.20 7.93 -12.94
CA GLN A 234 42.38 7.85 -14.18
C GLN A 234 41.00 7.26 -13.88
N TYR A 235 40.89 6.28 -12.97
CA TYR A 235 39.61 5.71 -12.57
C TYR A 235 38.66 6.77 -11.96
N GLN A 236 39.18 7.62 -11.05
CA GLN A 236 38.39 8.72 -10.48
C GLN A 236 37.95 9.74 -11.53
N LYS A 237 38.85 10.06 -12.49
CA LYS A 237 38.54 10.95 -13.61
C LYS A 237 37.49 10.36 -14.53
N GLU A 238 37.53 9.07 -14.79
CA GLU A 238 36.55 8.34 -15.60
C GLU A 238 35.21 8.15 -14.87
N LEU A 239 35.21 8.05 -13.55
CA LEU A 239 33.99 8.10 -12.75
C LEU A 239 33.20 9.41 -12.98
N MET A 240 33.93 10.52 -13.13
CA MET A 240 33.32 11.80 -13.46
C MET A 240 32.79 11.87 -14.90
N LEU A 241 33.25 10.98 -15.77
CA LEU A 241 32.85 10.89 -17.18
C LEU A 241 31.66 9.95 -17.44
N LEU A 242 30.99 9.43 -16.40
CA LEU A 242 29.70 8.75 -16.58
C LEU A 242 28.59 9.69 -17.14
N LYS A 243 29.00 10.90 -17.60
CA LYS A 243 28.12 11.87 -18.26
C LYS A 243 27.32 11.30 -19.43
N ASP A 244 27.90 10.36 -20.17
CA ASP A 244 27.24 9.78 -21.34
C ASP A 244 26.08 8.84 -20.99
N VAL A 245 26.00 8.39 -19.74
CA VAL A 245 24.98 7.45 -19.27
C VAL A 245 24.09 8.02 -18.16
N VAL A 246 24.36 9.25 -17.70
CA VAL A 246 23.62 9.90 -16.60
C VAL A 246 23.29 11.35 -16.94
N ASP A 247 22.01 11.69 -16.86
CA ASP A 247 21.50 13.05 -16.96
C ASP A 247 21.26 13.66 -15.57
N GLU A 248 21.59 14.93 -15.41
CA GLU A 248 21.33 15.68 -14.21
C GLU A 248 19.91 16.23 -14.20
N VAL A 249 19.21 16.07 -13.06
CA VAL A 249 17.84 16.56 -12.86
C VAL A 249 17.74 17.26 -11.51
N ALA A 250 17.57 18.56 -11.51
CA ALA A 250 17.49 19.37 -10.30
C ALA A 250 16.20 19.11 -9.50
N ASN A 251 15.05 19.09 -10.17
CA ASN A 251 13.73 19.02 -9.56
C ASN A 251 13.10 17.65 -9.76
N ASP A 252 12.40 17.15 -8.74
CA ASP A 252 11.44 16.09 -8.96
C ASP A 252 10.15 16.61 -9.63
N LYS A 253 9.30 15.70 -10.09
CA LYS A 253 8.00 16.05 -10.66
C LYS A 253 6.89 15.69 -9.69
N ILE A 254 6.16 16.71 -9.22
CA ILE A 254 4.98 16.48 -8.39
C ILE A 254 3.82 16.02 -9.27
N THR A 255 3.26 14.86 -8.95
CA THR A 255 2.11 14.25 -9.61
C THR A 255 1.07 13.83 -8.57
N PHE A 256 -0.16 13.55 -9.00
CA PHE A 256 -1.27 13.25 -8.11
C PHE A 256 -1.84 11.87 -8.41
N VAL A 257 -2.16 11.12 -7.35
CA VAL A 257 -2.84 9.82 -7.45
C VAL A 257 -4.09 9.83 -6.58
N PRO A 258 -5.21 9.22 -7.02
CA PRO A 258 -6.43 9.17 -6.23
C PRO A 258 -6.20 8.58 -4.83
N LYS A 259 -6.66 9.27 -3.77
CA LYS A 259 -6.66 8.79 -2.38
C LYS A 259 -8.08 8.50 -1.89
N THR A 260 -8.94 9.47 -2.04
CA THR A 260 -10.37 9.39 -1.71
C THR A 260 -11.16 10.16 -2.76
N CYS A 261 -12.49 10.13 -2.70
CA CYS A 261 -13.31 11.00 -3.55
C CYS A 261 -13.17 12.49 -3.21
N LYS A 262 -12.62 12.85 -2.04
CA LYS A 262 -12.43 14.23 -1.60
C LYS A 262 -11.07 14.81 -2.03
N THR A 263 -10.01 14.02 -2.02
CA THR A 263 -8.65 14.52 -2.26
C THR A 263 -7.77 13.46 -2.92
N ASP A 264 -6.86 13.93 -3.76
CA ASP A 264 -5.75 13.16 -4.29
C ASP A 264 -4.56 13.15 -3.32
N ARG A 265 -3.56 12.33 -3.62
CA ARG A 265 -2.29 12.27 -2.91
C ARG A 265 -1.18 12.81 -3.79
N PRO A 266 -0.43 13.85 -3.37
CA PRO A 266 0.75 14.30 -4.08
C PRO A 266 1.87 13.25 -3.99
N ILE A 267 2.54 12.99 -5.09
CA ILE A 267 3.68 12.05 -5.20
C ILE A 267 4.81 12.78 -5.91
N ALA A 268 5.98 12.80 -5.30
CA ALA A 268 7.21 13.28 -5.91
C ALA A 268 7.86 12.17 -6.75
N VAL A 269 7.97 12.38 -8.05
CA VAL A 269 8.61 11.46 -8.99
C VAL A 269 10.03 11.94 -9.23
N GLY A 270 10.97 11.35 -8.50
CA GLY A 270 12.36 11.76 -8.48
C GLY A 270 13.24 11.07 -9.53
N ALA A 271 14.52 11.43 -9.51
CA ALA A 271 15.56 10.86 -10.35
C ALA A 271 15.76 9.36 -10.08
N SER A 272 16.04 8.58 -11.12
CA SER A 272 16.09 7.11 -11.03
C SER A 272 17.21 6.61 -10.10
N LEU A 273 18.40 7.22 -10.16
CA LEU A 273 19.53 6.85 -9.31
C LEU A 273 19.39 7.37 -7.88
N ASN A 274 18.77 8.53 -7.67
CA ASN A 274 18.45 8.98 -6.30
C ASN A 274 17.53 7.94 -5.61
N ILE A 275 16.45 7.50 -6.28
CA ILE A 275 15.55 6.48 -5.74
C ILE A 275 16.30 5.16 -5.51
N PHE A 276 17.20 4.77 -6.42
CA PHE A 276 18.06 3.58 -6.26
C PHE A 276 18.86 3.63 -4.96
N LEU A 277 19.57 4.73 -4.73
CA LEU A 277 20.39 4.96 -3.52
C LEU A 277 19.53 5.04 -2.26
N GLN A 278 18.41 5.75 -2.33
CA GLN A 278 17.44 5.87 -1.24
C GLN A 278 16.87 4.52 -0.80
N LEU A 279 16.69 3.57 -1.72
CA LEU A 279 16.25 2.21 -1.38
C LEU A 279 17.36 1.39 -0.71
N GLY A 280 18.63 1.70 -0.93
CA GLY A 280 19.75 1.19 -0.14
C GLY A 280 19.71 1.70 1.30
N VAL A 281 19.51 3.01 1.50
CA VAL A 281 19.29 3.60 2.83
C VAL A 281 18.09 2.98 3.54
N LYS A 282 16.97 2.83 2.82
CA LYS A 282 15.77 2.15 3.33
C LYS A 282 16.11 0.77 3.91
N ALA A 283 16.83 -0.04 3.15
CA ALA A 283 17.20 -1.40 3.58
C ALA A 283 18.06 -1.39 4.86
N HIS A 284 18.96 -0.42 5.00
CA HIS A 284 19.75 -0.24 6.23
C HIS A 284 18.86 0.17 7.40
N MET A 285 18.05 1.22 7.25
CA MET A 285 17.17 1.73 8.31
C MET A 285 16.18 0.66 8.78
N GLU A 286 15.51 -0.03 7.85
CA GLU A 286 14.57 -1.11 8.18
C GLU A 286 15.23 -2.23 8.99
N LYS A 287 16.45 -2.63 8.63
CA LYS A 287 17.21 -3.62 9.37
C LYS A 287 17.54 -3.15 10.79
N ARG A 288 17.97 -1.88 10.95
CA ARG A 288 18.31 -1.32 12.25
C ARG A 288 17.08 -1.13 13.13
N LEU A 289 15.99 -0.60 12.61
CA LEU A 289 14.71 -0.43 13.30
C LEU A 289 14.15 -1.77 13.78
N LYS A 290 14.26 -2.82 12.98
CA LYS A 290 13.82 -4.16 13.36
C LYS A 290 14.53 -4.68 14.61
N MET A 291 15.81 -4.38 14.79
CA MET A 291 16.58 -4.73 16.00
C MET A 291 16.05 -4.02 17.26
N TRP A 292 15.38 -2.88 17.08
CA TRP A 292 14.74 -2.10 18.14
C TRP A 292 13.26 -2.43 18.33
N GLY A 293 12.76 -3.47 17.64
CA GLY A 293 11.37 -3.95 17.75
C GLY A 293 10.38 -3.20 16.86
N VAL A 294 10.88 -2.41 15.89
CA VAL A 294 10.08 -1.74 14.85
C VAL A 294 10.29 -2.48 13.52
N ASP A 295 9.43 -3.45 13.24
CA ASP A 295 9.48 -4.23 12.01
C ASP A 295 8.55 -3.62 10.94
N LEU A 296 9.12 -2.92 9.99
CA LEU A 296 8.38 -2.25 8.91
C LEU A 296 7.92 -3.20 7.79
N THR A 297 8.18 -4.49 7.93
CA THR A 297 7.66 -5.53 7.02
C THR A 297 6.40 -6.19 7.57
N ASP A 298 6.07 -5.97 8.85
CA ASP A 298 4.98 -6.62 9.56
C ASP A 298 4.05 -5.61 10.25
N GLN A 299 2.84 -5.47 9.75
CA GLN A 299 1.78 -4.62 10.32
C GLN A 299 1.04 -5.28 11.50
N THR A 300 1.23 -6.58 11.71
CA THR A 300 0.42 -7.36 12.66
C THR A 300 0.64 -6.91 14.11
N LYS A 301 1.83 -6.38 14.42
CA LYS A 301 2.10 -5.82 15.75
C LYS A 301 1.17 -4.65 16.08
N ASN A 302 1.06 -3.66 15.16
CA ASN A 302 0.14 -2.52 15.31
C ASN A 302 -1.32 -3.00 15.38
N GLN A 303 -1.72 -3.91 14.50
CA GLN A 303 -3.07 -4.49 14.50
C GLN A 303 -3.38 -5.19 15.82
N ARG A 304 -2.44 -5.97 16.37
CA ARG A 304 -2.59 -6.63 17.68
C ARG A 304 -2.70 -5.62 18.82
N PHE A 305 -1.91 -4.55 18.82
CA PHE A 305 -1.98 -3.52 19.86
C PHE A 305 -3.28 -2.73 19.78
N ALA A 306 -3.77 -2.42 18.57
CA ALA A 306 -5.09 -1.83 18.38
C ALA A 306 -6.21 -2.76 18.88
N LEU A 307 -6.12 -4.07 18.60
CA LEU A 307 -7.03 -5.07 19.13
C LEU A 307 -7.02 -5.09 20.66
N LEU A 308 -5.85 -5.11 21.29
CA LEU A 308 -5.71 -5.09 22.75
C LEU A 308 -6.24 -3.80 23.34
N GLY A 309 -5.93 -2.65 22.74
CA GLY A 309 -6.43 -1.34 23.15
C GLY A 309 -7.94 -1.20 23.06
N SER A 310 -8.58 -1.91 22.11
CA SER A 310 -10.05 -1.90 21.97
C SER A 310 -10.77 -2.80 22.98
N LYS A 311 -10.07 -3.74 23.62
CA LYS A 311 -10.62 -4.56 24.71
C LYS A 311 -10.68 -3.74 25.99
N PHE A 312 -11.62 -2.81 26.01
CA PHE A 312 -11.82 -1.91 27.13
C PHE A 312 -12.49 -2.67 28.28
N ASN A 313 -11.69 -3.08 29.27
CA ASN A 313 -12.22 -3.57 30.56
C ASN A 313 -12.07 -2.43 31.55
N ARG A 314 -13.18 -1.83 31.98
CA ARG A 314 -13.20 -1.20 33.30
C ARG A 314 -13.02 -2.32 34.30
N ASN A 315 -12.03 -2.21 35.21
CA ASN A 315 -11.95 -3.08 36.35
C ASN A 315 -13.25 -2.93 37.17
N HIS A 316 -13.61 -3.94 37.94
CA HIS A 316 -14.82 -3.95 38.79
C HIS A 316 -14.97 -2.69 39.68
N ASP A 317 -13.88 -1.93 39.87
CA ASP A 317 -13.81 -0.73 40.70
C ASP A 317 -13.85 0.60 39.92
N ASP A 318 -14.33 0.62 38.66
CA ASP A 318 -14.38 1.80 37.79
C ASP A 318 -13.03 2.52 37.57
N THR A 319 -11.92 1.94 37.99
CA THR A 319 -10.59 2.50 37.71
C THR A 319 -10.16 2.22 36.29
N PRO A 320 -9.64 3.23 35.54
CA PRO A 320 -9.13 3.03 34.21
C PRO A 320 -8.04 1.95 34.19
N ASN A 321 -8.12 1.00 33.28
CA ASN A 321 -7.05 0.03 33.09
C ASN A 321 -5.81 0.76 32.54
N THR A 322 -4.86 1.07 33.43
CA THR A 322 -3.64 1.84 33.12
C THR A 322 -2.73 1.20 32.08
N ASN A 323 -3.05 -0.01 31.63
CA ASN A 323 -2.30 -0.75 30.61
C ASN A 323 -2.92 -0.70 29.21
N GLN A 324 -3.93 0.14 29.00
CA GLN A 324 -4.60 0.27 27.71
C GLN A 324 -3.72 0.95 26.67
N PHE A 325 -3.92 0.60 25.40
CA PHE A 325 -3.26 1.22 24.27
C PHE A 325 -4.16 2.26 23.59
N SER A 326 -3.53 3.35 23.19
CA SER A 326 -4.12 4.41 22.37
C SER A 326 -3.52 4.41 20.97
N THR A 327 -4.35 4.67 19.96
CA THR A 327 -3.92 4.83 18.56
C THR A 327 -3.93 6.30 18.19
N ILE A 328 -2.84 6.77 17.60
CA ILE A 328 -2.63 8.17 17.20
C ILE A 328 -2.34 8.19 15.70
N ASP A 329 -3.10 8.97 14.95
CA ASP A 329 -2.91 9.28 13.52
C ASP A 329 -2.46 10.73 13.36
N LEU A 330 -1.57 11.00 12.41
CA LEU A 330 -1.04 12.34 12.17
C LEU A 330 -1.57 12.91 10.85
N ALA A 331 -1.89 14.19 10.84
CA ALA A 331 -2.30 14.88 9.63
C ALA A 331 -1.08 15.19 8.75
N SER A 332 -1.06 14.65 7.53
CA SER A 332 0.01 14.86 6.54
C SER A 332 1.42 14.57 7.08
N ALA A 333 1.56 13.47 7.84
CA ALA A 333 2.77 13.13 8.57
C ALA A 333 4.05 13.28 7.75
N SER A 334 4.18 12.55 6.65
CA SER A 334 5.36 12.60 5.78
C SER A 334 5.61 13.97 5.13
N ASP A 335 4.54 14.73 4.83
CA ASP A 335 4.66 16.06 4.23
C ASP A 335 4.99 17.17 5.25
N THR A 336 4.98 16.87 6.56
CA THR A 336 5.29 17.80 7.64
C THR A 336 6.59 17.48 8.37
N ILE A 337 7.41 16.56 7.87
CA ILE A 337 8.78 16.33 8.36
C ILE A 337 9.67 17.48 7.85
N SER A 338 9.92 18.48 8.69
CA SER A 338 10.69 19.66 8.31
C SER A 338 12.21 19.41 8.26
N VAL A 339 12.94 20.21 7.45
CA VAL A 339 14.40 20.05 7.26
C VAL A 339 15.15 20.27 8.56
N GLU A 340 14.85 21.33 9.31
CA GLU A 340 15.56 21.64 10.56
C GLU A 340 15.24 20.64 11.69
N LEU A 341 14.05 19.99 11.65
CA LEU A 341 13.78 18.91 12.58
C LEU A 341 14.72 17.71 12.33
N VAL A 342 14.86 17.29 11.08
CA VAL A 342 15.76 16.17 10.73
C VAL A 342 17.20 16.52 11.06
N LYS A 343 17.65 17.72 10.73
CA LYS A 343 18.99 18.24 11.05
C LYS A 343 19.22 18.34 12.56
N CYS A 344 18.19 18.71 13.32
CA CYS A 344 18.25 18.77 14.76
C CYS A 344 18.40 17.37 15.40
N LEU A 345 17.73 16.36 14.89
CA LEU A 345 17.61 15.05 15.54
C LEU A 345 18.64 14.04 15.07
N LEU A 346 19.08 14.09 13.81
CA LEU A 346 20.05 13.14 13.26
C LEU A 346 21.49 13.57 13.56
N PRO A 347 22.44 12.60 13.64
CA PRO A 347 23.88 12.90 13.55
C PRO A 347 24.17 13.68 12.26
N GLY A 348 25.13 14.63 12.33
CA GLY A 348 25.40 15.55 11.22
C GLY A 348 25.87 14.87 9.94
N ASP A 349 26.64 13.79 10.04
CA ASP A 349 27.07 12.97 8.92
C ASP A 349 25.89 12.24 8.25
N TRP A 350 24.99 11.67 9.02
CA TRP A 350 23.75 11.07 8.51
C TRP A 350 22.83 12.09 7.85
N PHE A 351 22.67 13.26 8.49
CA PHE A 351 21.87 14.34 7.88
C PHE A 351 22.44 14.72 6.51
N ALA A 352 23.76 15.01 6.42
CA ALA A 352 24.40 15.40 5.17
C ALA A 352 24.24 14.33 4.09
N PHE A 353 24.48 13.05 4.43
CA PHE A 353 24.32 11.94 3.49
C PHE A 353 22.89 11.83 2.95
N LEU A 354 21.88 11.92 3.83
CA LEU A 354 20.47 11.85 3.38
C LEU A 354 20.05 13.09 2.58
N ASP A 355 20.57 14.29 2.94
CA ASP A 355 20.30 15.53 2.24
C ASP A 355 20.87 15.55 0.81
N ASP A 356 22.02 14.89 0.61
CA ASP A 356 22.61 14.71 -0.73
C ASP A 356 21.75 13.80 -1.63
N LEU A 357 21.04 12.83 -1.03
CA LEU A 357 20.26 11.85 -1.78
C LEU A 357 18.83 12.32 -2.14
N ARG A 358 18.35 13.43 -1.60
CA ARG A 358 17.00 13.93 -1.88
C ARG A 358 16.97 15.04 -2.92
N HIS A 359 15.84 15.27 -3.56
CA HIS A 359 15.57 16.51 -4.26
C HIS A 359 15.24 17.62 -3.26
N LYS A 360 15.79 18.82 -3.47
CA LYS A 360 15.55 20.01 -2.63
C LYS A 360 14.41 20.89 -3.16
N SER A 361 13.91 20.54 -4.35
CA SER A 361 12.81 21.25 -5.01
C SER A 361 12.05 20.32 -5.94
N GLY A 362 10.81 20.69 -6.22
CA GLY A 362 9.93 19.96 -7.13
C GLY A 362 9.22 20.89 -8.11
N THR A 363 8.79 20.33 -9.24
CA THR A 363 8.01 21.04 -10.25
C THR A 363 6.55 20.70 -10.11
N LEU A 364 5.73 21.69 -9.76
CA LEU A 364 4.28 21.64 -9.71
C LEU A 364 3.70 22.52 -10.82
N GLU A 365 3.02 21.92 -11.79
CA GLU A 365 2.35 22.64 -12.90
C GLU A 365 3.26 23.67 -13.62
N GLY A 366 4.53 23.31 -13.79
CA GLY A 366 5.54 24.17 -14.44
C GLY A 366 6.22 25.16 -13.52
N LYS A 367 5.79 25.28 -12.27
CA LYS A 367 6.42 26.16 -11.27
C LYS A 367 7.34 25.34 -10.36
N THR A 368 8.51 25.89 -10.04
CA THR A 368 9.42 25.28 -9.06
C THR A 368 8.99 25.65 -7.65
N ILE A 369 8.89 24.63 -6.78
CA ILE A 369 8.65 24.77 -5.34
C ILE A 369 9.91 24.29 -4.62
N HIS A 370 10.50 25.15 -3.79
CA HIS A 370 11.60 24.80 -2.89
C HIS A 370 11.03 24.16 -1.62
N TYR A 371 11.43 22.93 -1.34
CA TYR A 371 10.90 22.16 -0.22
C TYR A 371 11.38 22.68 1.12
N GLN A 372 10.44 22.97 2.00
CA GLN A 372 10.66 23.20 3.43
C GLN A 372 10.63 21.89 4.21
N LYS A 373 10.00 20.87 3.66
CA LYS A 373 10.02 19.50 4.16
C LYS A 373 11.29 18.75 3.73
N PHE A 374 11.72 17.80 4.54
CA PHE A 374 12.90 16.99 4.25
C PHE A 374 12.63 15.89 3.23
N CYS A 375 11.50 15.22 3.32
CA CYS A 375 11.14 14.15 2.40
C CYS A 375 9.72 14.31 1.86
N ALA A 376 9.47 13.67 0.71
CA ALA A 376 8.19 13.67 0.05
C ALA A 376 7.72 12.23 -0.18
N MET A 377 6.42 12.04 -0.33
CA MET A 377 5.88 10.77 -0.81
C MET A 377 6.45 10.46 -2.18
N GLY A 378 7.15 9.33 -2.31
CA GLY A 378 7.87 8.92 -3.51
C GLY A 378 9.36 8.76 -3.28
N ASN A 379 9.95 9.42 -2.29
CA ASN A 379 11.32 9.15 -1.89
C ASN A 379 11.45 7.78 -1.24
N GLY A 380 12.53 7.04 -1.56
CA GLY A 380 12.69 5.65 -1.17
C GLY A 380 12.83 5.44 0.35
N PHE A 381 13.40 6.38 1.08
CA PHE A 381 13.62 6.28 2.53
C PHE A 381 12.58 7.01 3.40
N THR A 382 11.55 7.66 2.82
CA THR A 382 10.55 8.44 3.61
C THR A 382 9.95 7.59 4.72
N PHE A 383 9.43 6.42 4.39
CA PHE A 383 8.74 5.57 5.34
C PHE A 383 9.61 5.06 6.52
N PRO A 384 10.83 4.55 6.33
CA PRO A 384 11.69 4.20 7.46
C PRO A 384 12.23 5.42 8.22
N LEU A 385 12.48 6.56 7.58
CA LEU A 385 12.87 7.79 8.27
C LEU A 385 11.74 8.31 9.15
N GLU A 386 10.53 8.38 8.64
CA GLU A 386 9.32 8.73 9.38
C GLU A 386 9.14 7.84 10.62
N SER A 387 9.26 6.52 10.45
CA SER A 387 9.17 5.56 11.53
C SER A 387 10.29 5.73 12.57
N LEU A 388 11.52 6.02 12.13
CA LEU A 388 12.66 6.30 13.00
C LEU A 388 12.41 7.54 13.87
N LEU A 389 11.94 8.62 13.25
CA LEU A 389 11.66 9.89 13.94
C LEU A 389 10.54 9.68 14.97
N PHE A 390 9.40 9.11 14.57
CA PHE A 390 8.28 8.92 15.48
C PHE A 390 8.60 7.96 16.61
N TYR A 391 9.29 6.86 16.33
CA TYR A 391 9.73 5.95 17.39
C TYR A 391 10.63 6.66 18.41
N SER A 392 11.62 7.39 17.94
CA SER A 392 12.60 8.04 18.81
C SER A 392 11.99 9.20 19.61
N ILE A 393 11.13 10.02 18.99
CA ILE A 393 10.40 11.11 19.64
C ILE A 393 9.46 10.55 20.72
N CYS A 394 8.63 9.58 20.38
CA CYS A 394 7.69 9.00 21.32
C CYS A 394 8.42 8.30 22.47
N LYS A 395 9.42 7.46 22.17
CA LYS A 395 10.18 6.75 23.18
C LYS A 395 10.88 7.69 24.15
N SER A 396 11.55 8.73 23.64
CA SER A 396 12.27 9.70 24.48
C SER A 396 11.30 10.51 25.37
N ALA A 397 10.14 10.91 24.84
CA ALA A 397 9.14 11.63 25.61
C ALA A 397 8.51 10.76 26.73
N ILE A 398 8.32 9.47 26.46
CA ILE A 398 7.80 8.51 27.44
C ILE A 398 8.83 8.27 28.56
N GLU A 399 10.09 8.04 28.20
CA GLU A 399 11.16 7.79 29.17
C GLU A 399 11.48 9.02 30.02
N GLU A 400 11.48 10.21 29.40
CA GLU A 400 11.68 11.48 30.13
C GLU A 400 10.56 11.76 31.14
N ALA A 401 9.34 11.35 30.83
CA ALA A 401 8.21 11.43 31.75
C ALA A 401 8.26 10.37 32.88
N GLY A 402 9.31 9.57 32.95
CA GLY A 402 9.51 8.56 33.99
C GLY A 402 8.77 7.23 33.75
N PHE A 403 8.22 7.01 32.58
CA PHE A 403 7.56 5.74 32.23
C PHE A 403 8.54 4.79 31.53
N PRO A 404 8.50 3.47 31.83
CA PRO A 404 9.26 2.49 31.04
C PRO A 404 8.71 2.43 29.61
N CYS A 405 9.63 2.31 28.64
CA CYS A 405 9.26 2.20 27.23
C CYS A 405 10.01 1.05 26.55
N THR A 406 9.43 -0.13 26.61
CA THR A 406 9.91 -1.35 25.96
C THR A 406 9.19 -1.55 24.60
N PRO A 407 9.65 -2.48 23.75
CA PRO A 407 8.93 -2.83 22.54
C PRO A 407 7.48 -3.32 22.76
N ASN A 408 7.10 -3.65 24.00
CA ASN A 408 5.74 -4.03 24.37
C ASN A 408 4.84 -2.83 24.79
N ASP A 409 5.41 -1.63 24.88
CA ASP A 409 4.68 -0.42 25.31
C ASP A 409 4.43 0.54 24.15
N ILE A 410 5.16 0.38 23.04
CA ILE A 410 5.11 1.23 21.86
C ILE A 410 5.11 0.39 20.58
N SER A 411 4.33 0.81 19.58
CA SER A 411 4.38 0.27 18.24
C SER A 411 4.26 1.39 17.22
N ILE A 412 5.19 1.42 16.27
CA ILE A 412 5.25 2.42 15.21
C ILE A 412 5.30 1.72 13.86
N TYR A 413 4.48 2.18 12.92
CA TYR A 413 4.48 1.74 11.54
C TYR A 413 4.18 2.94 10.62
N GLY A 414 5.22 3.66 10.20
CA GLY A 414 5.04 4.97 9.57
C GLY A 414 4.39 5.96 10.53
N ASP A 415 3.28 6.54 10.08
CA ASP A 415 2.43 7.48 10.83
C ASP A 415 1.42 6.82 11.78
N ASP A 416 1.28 5.49 11.73
CA ASP A 416 0.47 4.72 12.68
C ASP A 416 1.23 4.54 14.02
N ILE A 417 0.90 5.37 15.00
CA ILE A 417 1.53 5.40 16.34
C ILE A 417 0.61 4.75 17.35
N ILE A 418 1.12 3.79 18.13
CA ILE A 418 0.40 3.19 19.26
C ILE A 418 1.28 3.25 20.51
N VAL A 419 0.73 3.80 21.59
CA VAL A 419 1.41 3.93 22.89
C VAL A 419 0.44 3.60 24.03
N ARG A 420 0.96 3.44 25.24
CA ARG A 420 0.13 3.31 26.44
C ARG A 420 -0.65 4.61 26.69
N GLU A 421 -1.94 4.50 27.02
CA GLU A 421 -2.86 5.63 27.22
C GLU A 421 -2.28 6.69 28.16
N LYS A 422 -1.74 6.28 29.31
CA LYS A 422 -1.13 7.17 30.32
C LYS A 422 0.05 8.00 29.79
N THR A 423 0.69 7.58 28.69
CA THR A 423 1.84 8.28 28.11
C THR A 423 1.46 9.25 26.99
N VAL A 424 0.20 9.20 26.52
CA VAL A 424 -0.30 10.02 25.40
C VAL A 424 -0.05 11.52 25.60
N PRO A 425 -0.33 12.16 26.77
CA PRO A 425 -0.10 13.60 26.90
C PRO A 425 1.34 14.03 26.67
N HIS A 426 2.32 13.18 27.03
CA HIS A 426 3.74 13.45 26.85
C HIS A 426 4.13 13.30 25.37
N VAL A 427 3.64 12.23 24.72
CA VAL A 427 3.86 11.98 23.29
C VAL A 427 3.26 13.09 22.44
N LEU A 428 2.03 13.54 22.73
CA LEU A 428 1.37 14.61 21.97
C LEU A 428 2.15 15.92 22.06
N ARG A 429 2.65 16.30 23.23
CA ARG A 429 3.50 17.51 23.39
C ARG A 429 4.79 17.41 22.59
N ALA A 430 5.44 16.25 22.57
CA ALA A 430 6.67 16.06 21.82
C ALA A 430 6.43 16.09 20.29
N LEU A 431 5.35 15.47 19.83
CA LEU A 431 4.95 15.51 18.42
C LEU A 431 4.59 16.94 17.99
N GLN A 432 3.85 17.68 18.81
CA GLN A 432 3.50 19.07 18.55
C GLN A 432 4.73 19.97 18.49
N TYR A 433 5.68 19.83 19.43
CA TYR A 433 6.96 20.55 19.36
C TYR A 433 7.71 20.21 18.07
N SER A 434 7.69 18.96 17.63
CA SER A 434 8.34 18.51 16.40
C SER A 434 7.65 18.99 15.12
N GLY A 435 6.55 19.74 15.22
CA GLY A 435 5.82 20.32 14.09
C GLY A 435 4.70 19.44 13.54
N PHE A 436 4.37 18.32 14.19
CA PHE A 436 3.29 17.44 13.75
C PHE A 436 1.93 17.85 14.33
N SER A 437 0.87 17.63 13.56
CA SER A 437 -0.51 17.81 13.99
C SER A 437 -1.19 16.46 14.13
N VAL A 438 -1.80 16.24 15.28
CA VAL A 438 -2.61 15.05 15.52
C VAL A 438 -3.93 15.17 14.77
N ASN A 439 -4.31 14.12 14.08
CA ASN A 439 -5.63 13.98 13.47
C ASN A 439 -6.60 13.47 14.53
N THR A 440 -7.30 14.39 15.20
CA THR A 440 -8.22 14.07 16.29
C THR A 440 -9.40 13.20 15.87
N GLU A 441 -9.82 13.26 14.61
CA GLU A 441 -10.91 12.43 14.08
C GLU A 441 -10.52 10.95 13.93
N LYS A 442 -9.21 10.68 13.80
CA LYS A 442 -8.67 9.32 13.62
C LYS A 442 -7.76 8.85 14.74
N SER A 443 -7.55 9.67 15.75
CA SER A 443 -6.80 9.29 16.95
C SER A 443 -7.77 8.86 18.04
N PHE A 444 -7.62 7.62 18.50
CA PHE A 444 -8.52 7.03 19.51
C PHE A 444 -7.72 6.78 20.77
N VAL A 445 -7.72 7.75 21.68
CA VAL A 445 -6.98 7.69 22.94
C VAL A 445 -7.72 6.82 23.94
N GLU A 446 -8.95 7.18 24.24
CA GLU A 446 -9.83 6.48 25.20
C GLU A 446 -10.87 5.63 24.45
N GLY A 447 -11.69 4.90 25.20
CA GLY A 447 -12.83 4.17 24.69
C GLY A 447 -12.50 2.85 23.97
N PRO A 448 -13.57 2.11 23.60
CA PRO A 448 -13.48 0.74 23.11
C PRO A 448 -13.19 0.62 21.60
N PHE A 449 -13.02 1.72 20.90
CA PHE A 449 -12.73 1.72 19.47
C PHE A 449 -11.27 2.11 19.21
N LYS A 450 -10.58 1.34 18.35
CA LYS A 450 -9.21 1.61 17.92
C LYS A 450 -9.04 1.31 16.42
N GLU A 451 -8.29 2.18 15.72
CA GLU A 451 -7.92 1.99 14.31
C GLU A 451 -6.40 2.03 14.17
N SER A 452 -5.77 1.06 13.49
CA SER A 452 -4.38 1.12 13.06
C SER A 452 -4.08 0.12 11.95
N CYS A 453 -3.15 0.48 11.06
CA CYS A 453 -2.65 -0.37 9.97
C CYS A 453 -3.76 -1.08 9.19
N GLY A 454 -4.85 -0.36 8.91
CA GLY A 454 -5.96 -0.88 8.12
C GLY A 454 -6.85 -1.90 8.83
N CYS A 455 -6.81 -1.96 10.16
CA CYS A 455 -7.74 -2.72 10.98
C CYS A 455 -8.48 -1.78 11.93
N ASP A 456 -9.79 -2.01 12.07
CA ASP A 456 -10.66 -1.27 12.96
C ASP A 456 -11.23 -2.27 13.98
N TYR A 457 -11.06 -1.98 15.26
CA TYR A 457 -11.53 -2.86 16.34
C TYR A 457 -12.46 -2.11 17.30
N PHE A 458 -13.53 -2.79 17.68
CA PHE A 458 -14.45 -2.35 18.73
C PHE A 458 -14.65 -3.50 19.71
N GLN A 459 -14.32 -3.27 20.98
CA GLN A 459 -14.39 -4.31 22.05
C GLN A 459 -13.70 -5.64 21.69
N GLY A 460 -12.57 -5.58 20.98
CA GLY A 460 -11.85 -6.77 20.52
C GLY A 460 -12.43 -7.43 19.28
N ILE A 461 -13.49 -6.87 18.69
CA ILE A 461 -14.14 -7.38 17.49
C ILE A 461 -13.70 -6.54 16.29
N ASN A 462 -13.33 -7.18 15.19
CA ASN A 462 -12.95 -6.48 13.96
C ASN A 462 -14.20 -5.90 13.27
N VAL A 463 -14.24 -4.56 13.14
CA VAL A 463 -15.33 -3.80 12.52
C VAL A 463 -14.88 -3.06 11.25
N ARG A 464 -13.77 -3.49 10.62
CA ARG A 464 -13.28 -2.90 9.37
C ARG A 464 -14.30 -3.04 8.26
N PRO A 465 -14.74 -1.92 7.64
CA PRO A 465 -15.72 -1.95 6.57
C PRO A 465 -15.11 -2.30 5.21
N TYR A 466 -15.96 -2.61 4.24
CA TYR A 466 -15.63 -2.77 2.84
C TYR A 466 -15.61 -1.42 2.11
N TYR A 467 -14.61 -1.20 1.24
CA TYR A 467 -14.48 -0.02 0.38
C TYR A 467 -14.64 -0.41 -1.08
N LEU A 468 -15.59 0.17 -1.79
CA LEU A 468 -15.70 0.04 -3.23
C LEU A 468 -14.69 0.99 -3.90
N LYS A 469 -13.55 0.43 -4.34
CA LYS A 469 -12.40 1.21 -4.87
C LYS A 469 -12.36 1.32 -6.39
N ARG A 470 -13.27 0.63 -7.08
CA ARG A 470 -13.35 0.60 -8.55
C ARG A 470 -14.80 0.54 -9.01
N ALA A 471 -15.05 1.06 -10.20
CA ALA A 471 -16.33 0.88 -10.87
C ALA A 471 -16.49 -0.58 -11.31
N ILE A 472 -17.68 -1.13 -11.19
CA ILE A 472 -18.00 -2.51 -11.58
C ILE A 472 -18.45 -2.49 -13.04
N ARG A 473 -17.56 -2.92 -13.95
CA ARG A 473 -17.77 -2.88 -15.41
C ARG A 473 -17.61 -4.21 -16.10
N THR A 474 -16.98 -5.17 -15.41
CA THR A 474 -16.63 -6.48 -15.97
C THR A 474 -17.01 -7.59 -15.00
N TYR A 475 -17.12 -8.82 -15.50
CA TYR A 475 -17.33 -10.01 -14.66
C TYR A 475 -16.21 -10.20 -13.64
N ARG A 476 -14.98 -9.83 -14.00
CA ARG A 476 -13.85 -9.83 -13.06
C ARG A 476 -14.08 -8.86 -11.89
N ASP A 477 -14.64 -7.68 -12.14
CA ASP A 477 -14.97 -6.74 -11.07
C ASP A 477 -16.04 -7.32 -10.15
N ILE A 478 -17.04 -8.01 -10.71
CA ILE A 478 -18.09 -8.72 -9.95
C ILE A 478 -17.45 -9.77 -9.04
N TYR A 479 -16.61 -10.65 -9.58
CA TYR A 479 -15.92 -11.66 -8.78
C TYR A 479 -15.09 -11.03 -7.66
N HIS A 480 -14.32 -9.98 -7.98
CA HIS A 480 -13.51 -9.28 -6.99
C HIS A 480 -14.35 -8.73 -5.83
N VAL A 481 -15.46 -8.07 -6.14
CA VAL A 481 -16.36 -7.50 -5.12
C VAL A 481 -17.02 -8.60 -4.30
N CYS A 482 -17.60 -9.60 -4.95
CA CYS A 482 -18.28 -10.71 -4.28
C CYS A 482 -17.33 -11.52 -3.39
N ASN A 483 -16.13 -11.83 -3.88
CA ASN A 483 -15.13 -12.57 -3.10
C ASN A 483 -14.69 -11.80 -1.85
N ARG A 484 -14.48 -10.47 -1.96
CA ARG A 484 -14.14 -9.63 -0.80
C ARG A 484 -15.29 -9.50 0.20
N ILE A 485 -16.52 -9.40 -0.28
CA ILE A 485 -17.69 -9.35 0.60
C ILE A 485 -17.85 -10.69 1.33
N SER A 486 -17.74 -11.82 0.64
CA SER A 486 -17.85 -13.14 1.26
C SER A 486 -16.75 -13.37 2.31
N GLU A 487 -15.51 -12.97 2.06
CA GLU A 487 -14.43 -13.01 3.05
C GLU A 487 -14.78 -12.22 4.32
N ILE A 488 -15.37 -11.02 4.18
CA ILE A 488 -15.80 -10.22 5.32
C ILE A 488 -16.92 -10.92 6.09
N ILE A 489 -17.96 -11.38 5.40
CA ILE A 489 -19.10 -12.07 6.03
C ILE A 489 -18.61 -13.30 6.82
N LEU A 490 -17.75 -14.12 6.22
CA LEU A 490 -17.21 -15.32 6.85
C LEU A 490 -16.29 -15.03 8.04
N SER A 491 -15.54 -13.93 7.98
CA SER A 491 -14.58 -13.55 9.04
C SER A 491 -15.20 -12.82 10.23
N ARG A 492 -16.49 -12.48 10.20
CA ARG A 492 -17.17 -11.77 11.30
C ARG A 492 -18.04 -12.71 12.12
N SER A 493 -18.15 -12.45 13.42
CA SER A 493 -19.03 -13.19 14.34
C SER A 493 -20.45 -12.63 14.42
N TYR A 494 -20.73 -11.54 13.69
CA TYR A 494 -22.01 -10.81 13.70
C TYR A 494 -22.52 -10.59 12.27
N ASN A 495 -23.80 -10.24 12.14
CA ASN A 495 -24.41 -9.92 10.85
C ASN A 495 -23.91 -8.57 10.33
N THR A 496 -23.25 -8.55 9.17
CA THR A 496 -22.72 -7.36 8.51
C THR A 496 -23.71 -6.68 7.56
N CYS A 497 -24.83 -7.31 7.28
CA CYS A 497 -25.80 -6.87 6.26
C CYS A 497 -25.23 -6.71 4.83
N LEU A 498 -24.07 -7.31 4.55
CA LEU A 498 -23.42 -7.28 3.22
C LEU A 498 -23.99 -8.32 2.24
N ASP A 499 -24.80 -9.26 2.72
CA ASP A 499 -25.49 -10.28 1.94
C ASP A 499 -26.25 -9.65 0.76
N THR A 500 -27.09 -8.66 1.00
CA THR A 500 -27.85 -7.96 -0.05
C THR A 500 -26.95 -7.26 -1.07
N LEU A 501 -25.82 -6.68 -0.61
CA LEU A 501 -24.85 -6.07 -1.53
C LEU A 501 -24.19 -7.13 -2.42
N TYR A 502 -23.86 -8.27 -1.87
CA TYR A 502 -23.33 -9.41 -2.61
C TYR A 502 -24.32 -9.90 -3.68
N GLU A 503 -25.57 -10.11 -3.30
CA GLU A 503 -26.66 -10.55 -4.18
C GLU A 503 -26.89 -9.55 -5.31
N GLN A 504 -26.97 -8.26 -4.99
CA GLN A 504 -27.18 -7.20 -5.97
C GLN A 504 -26.05 -7.14 -7.01
N VAL A 505 -24.80 -7.31 -6.58
CA VAL A 505 -23.64 -7.33 -7.48
C VAL A 505 -23.64 -8.59 -8.33
N LEU A 506 -23.88 -9.76 -7.72
CA LEU A 506 -23.85 -11.03 -8.42
C LEU A 506 -24.99 -11.17 -9.44
N SER A 507 -26.18 -10.64 -9.15
CA SER A 507 -27.35 -10.66 -10.06
C SER A 507 -27.11 -9.94 -11.40
N SER A 508 -26.06 -9.09 -11.46
CA SER A 508 -25.66 -8.41 -12.70
C SER A 508 -24.90 -9.31 -13.67
N MET A 509 -24.62 -10.56 -13.27
CA MET A 509 -23.98 -11.58 -14.11
C MET A 509 -24.99 -12.68 -14.45
N PRO A 510 -25.11 -13.07 -15.74
CA PRO A 510 -25.94 -14.22 -16.11
C PRO A 510 -25.47 -15.49 -15.41
N LYS A 511 -26.41 -16.26 -14.84
CA LYS A 511 -26.10 -17.49 -14.04
C LYS A 511 -25.19 -18.49 -14.78
N ASN A 512 -25.36 -18.63 -16.08
CA ASN A 512 -24.56 -19.51 -16.94
C ASN A 512 -23.11 -19.05 -17.17
N HIS A 513 -22.76 -17.81 -16.77
CA HIS A 513 -21.41 -17.27 -16.87
C HIS A 513 -20.66 -17.32 -15.53
N ILE A 514 -21.33 -17.69 -14.45
CA ILE A 514 -20.69 -17.80 -13.14
C ILE A 514 -19.83 -19.06 -13.12
N THR A 515 -18.56 -18.86 -12.79
CA THR A 515 -17.59 -19.93 -12.56
C THR A 515 -17.18 -19.92 -11.10
N TYR A 516 -17.07 -21.10 -10.52
CA TYR A 516 -16.79 -21.27 -9.10
C TYR A 516 -15.39 -21.80 -8.88
N GLY A 517 -14.75 -21.37 -7.79
CA GLY A 517 -13.42 -21.79 -7.39
C GLY A 517 -13.28 -21.84 -5.86
N PRO A 518 -12.11 -22.30 -5.37
CA PRO A 518 -11.85 -22.40 -3.95
C PRO A 518 -11.82 -21.01 -3.27
N ILE A 519 -11.98 -21.01 -1.95
CA ILE A 519 -11.80 -19.81 -1.13
C ILE A 519 -10.37 -19.27 -1.33
N SER A 520 -10.24 -17.97 -1.47
CA SER A 520 -8.96 -17.29 -1.78
C SER A 520 -8.41 -17.55 -3.18
N ALA A 521 -9.24 -18.04 -4.11
CA ALA A 521 -8.87 -18.09 -5.52
C ALA A 521 -8.75 -16.66 -6.10
N ASP A 522 -8.03 -16.58 -7.22
CA ASP A 522 -7.84 -15.31 -7.94
C ASP A 522 -9.17 -14.71 -8.43
N GLU A 523 -9.14 -13.43 -8.81
CA GLU A 523 -10.30 -12.64 -9.30
C GLU A 523 -10.96 -13.20 -10.60
N GLY A 524 -10.65 -14.43 -11.00
CA GLY A 524 -11.17 -15.07 -12.22
C GLY A 524 -12.40 -15.94 -12.01
N ASN A 525 -12.80 -16.18 -10.77
CA ASN A 525 -13.94 -17.01 -10.41
C ASN A 525 -14.57 -16.56 -9.08
N LEU A 526 -15.75 -17.05 -8.80
CA LEU A 526 -16.43 -16.82 -7.54
C LEU A 526 -15.93 -17.82 -6.50
N SER A 527 -15.35 -17.32 -5.42
CA SER A 527 -14.93 -18.14 -4.29
C SER A 527 -16.13 -18.76 -3.61
N CYS A 528 -16.20 -20.07 -3.59
CA CYS A 528 -17.31 -20.79 -3.00
C CYS A 528 -16.84 -22.08 -2.32
N PRO A 529 -17.27 -22.36 -1.08
CA PRO A 529 -16.96 -23.61 -0.41
C PRO A 529 -17.51 -24.82 -1.17
N MET A 530 -16.78 -25.94 -1.17
CA MET A 530 -17.19 -27.15 -1.85
C MET A 530 -18.52 -27.70 -1.31
N ALA A 531 -18.76 -27.58 0.00
CA ALA A 531 -20.00 -28.01 0.61
C ALA A 531 -21.20 -27.22 0.09
N VAL A 532 -21.05 -25.91 -0.16
CA VAL A 532 -22.09 -25.04 -0.74
C VAL A 532 -22.35 -25.45 -2.20
N LEU A 533 -21.30 -25.68 -2.99
CA LEU A 533 -21.43 -26.16 -4.37
C LEU A 533 -22.19 -27.49 -4.43
N ASN A 534 -21.82 -28.45 -3.58
CA ASN A 534 -22.47 -29.76 -3.54
C ASN A 534 -23.93 -29.68 -3.12
N ASN A 535 -24.25 -28.84 -2.11
CA ASN A 535 -25.63 -28.65 -1.64
C ASN A 535 -26.54 -28.04 -2.72
N GLN A 536 -26.00 -27.14 -3.52
CA GLN A 536 -26.72 -26.43 -4.57
C GLN A 536 -26.67 -27.15 -5.93
N GLY A 537 -26.08 -28.36 -6.00
CA GLY A 537 -25.89 -29.09 -7.26
C GLY A 537 -25.01 -28.37 -8.27
N LEU A 538 -24.25 -27.35 -7.83
CA LEU A 538 -23.31 -26.62 -8.65
C LEU A 538 -22.01 -27.41 -8.81
N ARG A 539 -21.38 -27.29 -9.97
CA ARG A 539 -20.13 -27.96 -10.25
C ARG A 539 -19.00 -26.96 -10.48
N PRO A 540 -17.77 -27.28 -10.04
CA PRO A 540 -16.59 -26.56 -10.52
C PRO A 540 -16.56 -26.56 -12.05
N TYR A 541 -15.89 -25.57 -12.62
CA TYR A 541 -15.83 -25.41 -14.10
C TYR A 541 -15.25 -26.65 -14.82
N LEU A 542 -14.43 -27.46 -14.15
CA LEU A 542 -13.94 -28.73 -14.69
C LEU A 542 -14.97 -29.83 -14.44
N SER A 543 -15.40 -30.50 -15.51
CA SER A 543 -16.17 -31.74 -15.40
C SER A 543 -15.33 -32.88 -14.79
N ASN A 544 -15.98 -33.86 -14.18
CA ASN A 544 -15.27 -35.01 -13.63
C ASN A 544 -14.40 -35.72 -14.71
N LEU A 545 -14.85 -35.71 -15.95
CA LEU A 545 -14.14 -36.31 -17.08
C LEU A 545 -12.83 -35.55 -17.39
N GLU A 546 -12.84 -34.22 -17.29
CA GLU A 546 -11.65 -33.39 -17.50
C GLU A 546 -10.65 -33.54 -16.35
N VAL A 547 -11.14 -33.64 -15.12
CA VAL A 547 -10.30 -33.95 -13.95
C VAL A 547 -9.65 -35.31 -14.10
N GLU A 548 -10.41 -36.37 -14.50
CA GLU A 548 -9.87 -37.69 -14.77
C GLU A 548 -8.81 -37.70 -15.88
N CYS A 549 -9.03 -36.96 -16.95
CA CYS A 549 -8.04 -36.79 -18.02
C CYS A 549 -6.75 -36.16 -17.53
N LEU A 550 -6.84 -35.17 -16.65
CA LEU A 550 -5.69 -34.48 -16.06
C LEU A 550 -4.93 -35.37 -15.08
N VAL A 551 -5.65 -36.20 -14.32
CA VAL A 551 -5.05 -37.19 -13.45
C VAL A 551 -4.34 -38.28 -14.27
N ARG A 552 -4.97 -38.81 -15.32
CA ARG A 552 -4.36 -39.79 -16.23
C ARG A 552 -3.14 -39.27 -16.97
N SER A 553 -3.10 -37.96 -17.29
CA SER A 553 -1.96 -37.30 -17.94
C SER A 553 -0.84 -36.94 -16.97
N GLY A 554 -0.98 -37.20 -15.66
CA GLY A 554 0.00 -36.86 -14.63
C GLY A 554 0.06 -35.36 -14.27
N GLN A 555 -0.84 -34.53 -14.80
CA GLN A 555 -0.92 -33.10 -14.50
C GLN A 555 -1.61 -32.81 -13.14
N LEU A 556 -2.41 -33.77 -12.64
CA LEU A 556 -3.03 -33.75 -11.33
C LEU A 556 -2.80 -35.08 -10.62
N LYS A 557 -2.57 -35.05 -9.32
CA LYS A 557 -2.60 -36.27 -8.48
C LYS A 557 -4.06 -36.65 -8.21
N LYS A 558 -4.31 -37.94 -7.99
CA LYS A 558 -5.65 -38.47 -7.72
C LYS A 558 -6.33 -37.84 -6.49
N THR A 559 -5.52 -37.27 -5.58
CA THR A 559 -5.96 -36.59 -4.35
C THR A 559 -6.18 -35.08 -4.51
N ASP A 560 -5.80 -34.52 -5.65
CA ASP A 560 -5.87 -33.07 -5.88
C ASP A 560 -7.21 -32.72 -6.53
N VAL A 561 -7.88 -31.71 -6.01
CA VAL A 561 -9.03 -31.10 -6.68
C VAL A 561 -8.54 -30.00 -7.59
N GLY A 562 -8.80 -30.11 -8.88
CA GLY A 562 -8.42 -29.11 -9.87
C GLY A 562 -9.57 -28.16 -10.20
N PHE A 563 -9.27 -26.91 -10.45
CA PHE A 563 -10.24 -25.94 -10.97
C PHE A 563 -9.64 -25.14 -12.12
N CYS A 564 -10.51 -24.59 -12.97
CA CYS A 564 -10.12 -23.80 -14.11
C CYS A 564 -10.35 -22.31 -13.82
N LEU A 565 -9.35 -21.48 -14.08
CA LEU A 565 -9.46 -20.02 -13.99
C LEU A 565 -9.73 -19.44 -15.39
N PRO A 566 -10.99 -19.12 -15.72
CA PRO A 566 -11.32 -18.67 -17.07
C PRO A 566 -10.86 -17.24 -17.37
N TYR A 567 -10.54 -16.42 -16.35
CA TYR A 567 -10.28 -15.00 -16.50
C TYR A 567 -9.01 -14.49 -15.83
N ALA A 568 -8.30 -15.30 -15.08
CA ALA A 568 -7.09 -14.86 -14.42
C ALA A 568 -5.87 -15.19 -15.27
N VAL A 569 -5.10 -14.17 -15.56
CA VAL A 569 -3.74 -14.31 -16.02
C VAL A 569 -2.84 -14.14 -14.81
N THR A 570 -2.61 -15.20 -14.07
CA THR A 570 -1.56 -15.21 -13.05
C THR A 570 -0.31 -15.78 -13.66
N TYR A 571 0.57 -14.93 -14.08
CA TYR A 571 1.94 -15.30 -14.36
C TYR A 571 2.71 -15.33 -13.03
N ASN A 572 2.71 -16.46 -12.34
CA ASN A 572 3.70 -16.74 -11.32
C ASN A 572 5.01 -17.10 -12.03
N ILE A 573 5.73 -16.10 -12.48
CA ILE A 573 7.15 -16.26 -12.69
C ILE A 573 7.73 -16.26 -11.28
N GLU A 574 8.34 -17.38 -10.88
CA GLU A 574 8.99 -17.49 -9.57
C GLU A 574 10.18 -16.54 -9.51
N ALA A 575 9.94 -15.31 -9.09
CA ALA A 575 10.97 -14.31 -8.82
C ALA A 575 11.83 -14.62 -7.57
N ARG A 576 11.67 -15.80 -7.00
CA ARG A 576 12.39 -16.22 -5.78
C ARG A 576 13.90 -16.34 -5.95
N TRP A 577 14.43 -16.20 -7.16
CA TRP A 577 15.82 -16.55 -7.50
C TRP A 577 16.76 -15.36 -7.58
N TYR A 578 16.30 -14.12 -7.48
CA TYR A 578 17.15 -12.97 -7.76
C TYR A 578 17.38 -12.10 -6.53
N SER A 579 18.59 -12.20 -5.97
CA SER A 579 19.12 -11.12 -5.14
C SER A 579 19.33 -9.88 -6.03
N SER A 580 19.38 -8.69 -5.42
CA SER A 580 19.64 -7.45 -6.15
C SER A 580 20.94 -7.49 -7.00
N ARG A 581 21.89 -8.34 -6.60
CA ARG A 581 23.14 -8.59 -7.35
C ARG A 581 22.94 -9.45 -8.59
N ASP A 582 21.92 -10.32 -8.59
CA ASP A 582 21.65 -11.21 -9.71
C ASP A 582 20.71 -10.57 -10.74
N SER A 583 20.01 -9.46 -10.38
CA SER A 583 19.10 -8.80 -11.31
C SER A 583 19.81 -8.25 -12.54
N VAL A 584 20.99 -7.63 -12.36
CA VAL A 584 21.77 -7.13 -13.51
C VAL A 584 22.24 -8.26 -14.40
N ARG A 585 22.74 -9.37 -13.82
CA ARG A 585 23.15 -10.56 -14.58
C ARG A 585 21.99 -11.18 -15.34
N TYR A 586 20.85 -11.29 -14.70
CA TYR A 586 19.63 -11.78 -15.32
C TYR A 586 19.18 -10.85 -16.46
N MET A 587 19.29 -9.56 -16.27
CA MET A 587 19.00 -8.53 -17.24
C MET A 587 19.86 -8.65 -18.48
N ILE A 588 21.18 -8.86 -18.33
CA ILE A 588 22.08 -9.09 -19.44
C ILE A 588 21.68 -10.37 -20.18
N THR A 589 21.35 -11.43 -19.45
CA THR A 589 20.93 -12.71 -20.04
C THR A 589 19.60 -12.58 -20.77
N LEU A 590 18.62 -11.86 -20.20
CA LEU A 590 17.34 -11.58 -20.86
C LEU A 590 17.54 -10.75 -22.12
N ARG A 591 18.34 -9.68 -22.05
CA ARG A 591 18.65 -8.87 -23.22
C ARG A 591 19.20 -9.72 -24.37
N HIS A 592 20.14 -10.59 -24.07
CA HIS A 592 20.74 -11.49 -25.07
C HIS A 592 19.69 -12.42 -25.71
N LYS A 593 18.75 -12.93 -24.92
CA LYS A 593 17.61 -13.72 -25.42
C LYS A 593 16.63 -12.87 -26.24
N PHE A 594 16.36 -11.63 -25.83
CA PHE A 594 15.48 -10.71 -26.54
C PHE A 594 16.06 -10.25 -27.88
N GLU A 595 17.36 -10.03 -27.95
CA GLU A 595 18.04 -9.64 -29.20
C GLU A 595 18.12 -10.79 -30.20
N GLN A 596 18.11 -12.03 -29.73
CA GLN A 596 18.14 -13.24 -30.57
C GLN A 596 16.75 -13.75 -31.00
N ALA A 597 15.68 -13.32 -30.31
CA ALA A 597 14.34 -13.76 -30.63
C ALA A 597 13.72 -12.90 -31.74
N PRO A 598 12.98 -13.51 -32.69
CA PRO A 598 12.26 -12.75 -33.69
C PRO A 598 11.28 -11.76 -33.06
N ARG A 599 11.31 -10.49 -33.45
CA ARG A 599 10.43 -9.43 -32.89
C ARG A 599 8.93 -9.77 -32.94
N SER A 600 8.54 -10.63 -33.88
CA SER A 600 7.15 -11.10 -34.02
C SER A 600 6.70 -12.11 -32.95
N SER A 601 7.61 -12.66 -32.12
CA SER A 601 7.27 -13.61 -31.06
C SER A 601 7.02 -12.98 -29.70
N PHE A 602 7.32 -11.69 -29.55
CA PHE A 602 7.10 -10.93 -28.30
C PHE A 602 5.86 -10.06 -28.45
N GLU A 603 4.72 -10.59 -28.04
CA GLU A 603 3.54 -9.75 -27.83
C GLU A 603 3.74 -8.90 -26.57
N PRO A 604 3.10 -7.69 -26.47
CA PRO A 604 3.18 -6.83 -25.28
C PRO A 604 2.77 -7.50 -23.97
N ASN A 605 2.22 -8.69 -24.04
CA ASN A 605 1.71 -9.50 -22.93
C ASN A 605 2.53 -10.76 -22.71
N ASP A 606 3.78 -10.81 -23.18
CA ASP A 606 4.65 -11.95 -22.96
C ASP A 606 4.83 -12.18 -21.44
N PRO A 607 4.58 -13.42 -20.94
CA PRO A 607 4.77 -13.75 -19.52
C PRO A 607 6.17 -13.45 -18.98
N TRP A 608 7.18 -13.43 -19.82
CA TRP A 608 8.55 -13.09 -19.45
C TRP A 608 8.77 -11.61 -19.15
N LEU A 609 7.87 -10.75 -19.64
CA LEU A 609 7.90 -9.31 -19.39
C LEU A 609 7.08 -8.90 -18.18
N ASP A 610 6.28 -9.84 -17.63
CA ASP A 610 5.27 -9.49 -16.64
C ASP A 610 5.58 -10.05 -15.26
N THR A 611 5.23 -9.29 -14.25
CA THR A 611 4.92 -9.62 -12.86
C THR A 611 6.04 -9.92 -11.89
N SER A 612 7.05 -10.72 -12.22
CA SER A 612 8.11 -11.09 -11.26
C SER A 612 9.03 -9.91 -10.91
N MET A 613 9.02 -8.89 -11.77
CA MET A 613 9.87 -7.70 -11.68
C MET A 613 9.06 -6.45 -11.29
N GLY A 614 7.88 -6.61 -10.72
CA GLY A 614 7.00 -5.50 -10.35
C GLY A 614 6.29 -4.85 -11.53
N VAL A 615 6.18 -5.51 -12.67
CA VAL A 615 5.32 -5.06 -13.77
C VAL A 615 3.88 -5.16 -13.31
N ARG A 616 3.24 -4.03 -13.09
CA ARG A 616 1.79 -3.99 -13.12
C ARG A 616 1.37 -4.20 -14.57
N ALA A 617 0.74 -5.33 -14.86
CA ALA A 617 0.12 -5.57 -16.15
C ALA A 617 -0.62 -4.30 -16.58
N SER A 618 -0.38 -3.84 -17.79
CA SER A 618 -1.01 -2.65 -18.33
C SER A 618 -2.52 -2.76 -18.14
N ARG A 619 -3.14 -1.76 -17.52
CA ARG A 619 -4.60 -1.69 -17.36
C ARG A 619 -5.37 -1.70 -18.70
N ARG A 620 -4.66 -1.64 -19.82
CA ARG A 620 -5.22 -1.67 -21.19
C ARG A 620 -5.26 -3.06 -21.80
N ASN A 621 -4.71 -4.07 -21.17
CA ASN A 621 -4.62 -5.37 -21.80
C ASN A 621 -5.93 -6.10 -21.65
N SER A 622 -6.47 -6.53 -22.79
CA SER A 622 -7.45 -7.58 -22.86
C SER A 622 -6.98 -8.75 -21.98
N VAL A 623 -7.79 -9.11 -21.01
CA VAL A 623 -7.54 -10.30 -20.19
C VAL A 623 -7.53 -11.47 -21.16
N LYS A 624 -6.35 -11.99 -21.52
CA LYS A 624 -6.29 -13.25 -22.26
C LYS A 624 -6.84 -14.33 -21.37
N GLN A 625 -7.83 -15.05 -21.84
CA GLN A 625 -8.36 -16.22 -21.17
C GLN A 625 -7.26 -17.29 -21.16
N VAL A 626 -6.59 -17.48 -20.06
CA VAL A 626 -5.68 -18.59 -19.85
C VAL A 626 -6.39 -19.60 -18.97
N ILE A 627 -6.69 -20.74 -19.55
CA ILE A 627 -7.17 -21.89 -18.78
C ILE A 627 -5.93 -22.46 -18.09
N SER A 628 -5.75 -22.14 -16.82
CA SER A 628 -4.76 -22.80 -15.99
C SER A 628 -5.46 -23.74 -15.03
N VAL A 629 -5.02 -24.97 -15.01
CA VAL A 629 -5.48 -25.93 -14.01
C VAL A 629 -4.53 -25.82 -12.83
N LYS A 630 -5.07 -25.43 -11.67
CA LYS A 630 -4.30 -25.42 -10.42
C LYS A 630 -4.79 -26.55 -9.53
N PRO A 631 -3.90 -27.41 -9.04
CA PRO A 631 -4.25 -28.35 -8.00
C PRO A 631 -4.57 -27.60 -6.70
N VAL A 632 -5.64 -27.98 -6.02
CA VAL A 632 -6.04 -27.39 -4.75
C VAL A 632 -6.03 -28.46 -3.69
N LEU A 633 -5.11 -28.35 -2.73
CA LEU A 633 -4.97 -29.28 -1.63
C LEU A 633 -6.09 -29.12 -0.59
N ASN A 634 -6.58 -27.90 -0.39
CA ASN A 634 -7.66 -27.60 0.54
C ASN A 634 -8.61 -26.58 -0.10
N TRP A 635 -9.73 -27.05 -0.63
CA TRP A 635 -10.71 -26.21 -1.31
C TRP A 635 -11.40 -25.22 -0.35
N ASP A 636 -11.76 -25.66 0.83
CA ASP A 636 -12.52 -24.86 1.79
C ASP A 636 -11.63 -24.02 2.71
N ASN A 637 -10.32 -24.10 2.55
CA ASN A 637 -9.33 -23.30 3.30
C ASN A 637 -9.54 -23.34 4.83
N GLY A 638 -9.94 -24.48 5.37
CA GLY A 638 -10.12 -24.69 6.82
C GLY A 638 -11.40 -24.09 7.43
N LEU A 639 -12.38 -23.68 6.62
CA LEU A 639 -13.68 -23.21 7.13
C LEU A 639 -14.42 -24.31 7.92
N SER A 640 -15.00 -23.92 9.05
CA SER A 640 -15.87 -24.80 9.83
C SER A 640 -17.23 -24.98 9.15
N ARG A 641 -17.99 -26.04 9.54
CA ARG A 641 -19.36 -26.21 9.03
C ARG A 641 -20.26 -25.02 9.31
N HIS A 642 -20.11 -24.38 10.46
CA HIS A 642 -20.87 -23.19 10.83
C HIS A 642 -20.57 -22.01 9.90
N ASP A 643 -19.32 -21.82 9.47
CA ASP A 643 -18.94 -20.75 8.54
C ASP A 643 -19.51 -20.99 7.15
N LEU A 644 -19.68 -22.25 6.72
CA LEU A 644 -20.25 -22.60 5.43
C LEU A 644 -21.68 -22.09 5.25
N TYR A 645 -22.52 -22.21 6.31
CA TYR A 645 -23.91 -21.70 6.28
C TYR A 645 -24.00 -20.18 6.23
N ARG A 646 -22.94 -19.47 6.54
CA ARG A 646 -22.86 -18.00 6.47
C ARG A 646 -22.38 -17.51 5.12
N HIS A 647 -21.98 -18.40 4.21
CA HIS A 647 -21.57 -18.00 2.88
C HIS A 647 -22.78 -17.44 2.09
N PRO A 648 -22.67 -16.23 1.48
CA PRO A 648 -23.80 -15.57 0.84
C PRO A 648 -24.51 -16.41 -0.23
N LEU A 649 -23.77 -17.28 -0.93
CA LEU A 649 -24.36 -18.19 -1.92
C LEU A 649 -25.25 -19.28 -1.32
N TRP A 650 -25.19 -19.54 -0.01
CA TRP A 650 -26.00 -20.60 0.58
C TRP A 650 -27.51 -20.40 0.32
N ASN A 651 -27.97 -19.13 0.39
CA ASN A 651 -29.36 -18.75 0.20
C ASN A 651 -29.66 -18.14 -1.17
N PHE A 652 -28.66 -17.70 -1.91
CA PHE A 652 -28.83 -16.96 -3.18
C PHE A 652 -29.49 -17.75 -4.30
N ILE A 653 -29.39 -19.09 -4.27
CA ILE A 653 -29.85 -19.95 -5.38
C ILE A 653 -31.29 -20.43 -5.14
N GLU A 654 -31.80 -20.33 -3.91
CA GLU A 654 -33.18 -20.66 -3.57
C GLU A 654 -34.16 -19.52 -3.92
N SER A 655 -33.69 -18.29 -4.16
CA SER A 655 -34.44 -17.13 -4.66
C SER A 655 -34.32 -17.02 -6.19
#